data_bd39494465222ca2bdcfcd988960dad3
#
_entry.id   bd39494465222ca2bdcfcd988960dad3
#
_cell.length_a   1.000
_cell.length_b   1.000
_cell.length_c   1.000
_cell.angle_alpha   90.00
_cell.angle_beta   90.00
_cell.angle_gamma   90.00
#
_symmetry.space_group_name_H-M   'P 1'
#
loop_
_entity.id
_entity.type
_entity.pdbx_description
1 polymer ?
#
loop_
_entity_poly.entity_id
_entity_poly.type
_entity_poly.pdbx_seq_one_letter_code
_entity_poly.pdbx_strand_id
1 'polypeptide(L)'
;MKHAPTSCNPTWDHAERQARDWAARVGLVTTDRDRRRLAKMGQGRMAGWLAPHADPGELALLAQWGAFIALVDDTYDRGSQAGPAQVDDLMDRLVAVVTHSSIDHDTSIPAVRALVDLWSRSVVGTVRGWAPRFAEHYRRFADATREEARLRASGVRLDLKRYLELRRHTITAMPVLDLIERTLPAEADALDELRWMVVDAIAWTNDLASAERELAEGADNLVGVVAREHRCDRHEAAAIVRAMLDKRMNDFDDAAAALAAAGPWQAGLGPRIALLRTARDGSLAWQGETHRNRTEPNDILGPRSIPGVDPLIRHLMPAVAADGAVRDRCASRVLETALLFSLLRATDTHSAEQELAARYLRARRADADALDALLIDACLDPKTTAPRAVAAATALALPLNRGTAGRGQLKLAMLRVVLHLLCGAPVGDLDIPPISTTDELTTFTEVHRLVLRIVQAPHPEAVSPGERERLLDLLGTGRNRVLWEASATTHLLGLHAVRRFRPTHRVIADGLLRLTLAQNPDGGLPFLDSQDLWLAAVAGLAFLHHARLRPLTRGMAAFVAAWQARDGGWPFASGMMQTDVDTATRCMEFLRAADAHRYRVQLDRGAAYLARMAGPTGGFPTWVRGEAPDLDMTAGAILALAPDGPRHRDLLVAATEFVLVGQLPDGTFERSWTLSEASAILRVVDALDAVRSISSPMVVERIAAAIQRAVARLAATQNHDGGWGRKPDADSDVLSTAQALPVVVRHGDPRHAARALAYLLARQDPDGGFTSIPDQVGPRPLPFDFPVLADIHTLTALQRSAELTNTAALAGRGPRAGDPDWSALASRIRGVVVRPHDLAYEQGRLLVNSRSASSPPPPSSAT
;
A
#
# COMPACT_ATOMS: atom_id res chain seq x y z
N MET A 1 16.08 5.78 13.84
CA MET A 1 14.90 6.44 14.44
C MET A 1 14.70 5.92 15.87
N LYS A 2 15.25 6.62 16.89
CA LYS A 2 15.24 6.14 18.29
C LYS A 2 14.24 6.87 19.21
N HIS A 3 13.50 7.86 18.75
CA HIS A 3 12.56 8.63 19.57
C HIS A 3 11.39 9.10 18.70
N ALA A 4 10.36 8.27 18.52
CA ALA A 4 9.04 8.79 18.14
C ALA A 4 8.33 9.29 19.40
N PRO A 5 7.56 10.41 19.37
CA PRO A 5 6.72 10.80 20.49
C PRO A 5 5.74 9.64 20.74
N THR A 6 5.64 9.24 21.99
CA THR A 6 5.00 7.99 22.38
C THR A 6 3.49 7.99 22.20
N SER A 7 2.82 9.16 22.05
CA SER A 7 1.38 9.26 21.79
C SER A 7 0.95 10.69 21.43
N CYS A 8 -0.06 10.82 20.57
CA CYS A 8 -0.81 12.04 20.35
C CYS A 8 -1.77 12.27 21.55
N ASN A 9 -2.04 13.50 21.92
CA ASN A 9 -3.00 13.82 23.00
C ASN A 9 -4.39 13.19 22.68
N PRO A 10 -4.97 12.39 23.58
CA PRO A 10 -6.22 11.67 23.31
C PRO A 10 -7.45 12.59 23.08
N THR A 11 -7.39 13.87 23.50
CA THR A 11 -8.48 14.83 23.32
C THR A 11 -8.34 15.71 22.07
N TRP A 12 -7.45 15.34 21.15
CA TRP A 12 -7.18 16.11 19.93
C TRP A 12 -8.42 16.34 19.06
N ASP A 13 -9.34 15.39 19.02
CA ASP A 13 -10.57 15.48 18.23
C ASP A 13 -11.55 16.53 18.79
N HIS A 14 -11.58 16.70 20.11
CA HIS A 14 -12.32 17.77 20.77
C HIS A 14 -11.70 19.15 20.45
N ALA A 15 -10.38 19.28 20.52
CA ALA A 15 -9.67 20.49 20.14
C ALA A 15 -9.89 20.84 18.65
N GLU A 16 -9.95 19.85 17.78
CA GLU A 16 -10.26 20.01 16.35
C GLU A 16 -11.65 20.61 16.14
N ARG A 17 -12.68 20.05 16.81
CA ARG A 17 -14.05 20.61 16.74
C ARG A 17 -14.09 22.05 17.24
N GLN A 18 -13.48 22.32 18.39
CA GLN A 18 -13.43 23.67 18.95
C GLN A 18 -12.72 24.67 18.04
N ALA A 19 -11.65 24.26 17.36
CA ALA A 19 -10.94 25.12 16.40
C ALA A 19 -11.82 25.48 15.18
N ARG A 20 -12.58 24.50 14.67
CA ARG A 20 -13.52 24.72 13.55
C ARG A 20 -14.66 25.67 13.94
N ASP A 21 -15.29 25.42 15.09
CA ASP A 21 -16.39 26.25 15.59
C ASP A 21 -15.92 27.67 15.88
N TRP A 22 -14.73 27.81 16.43
CA TRP A 22 -14.10 29.10 16.68
C TRP A 22 -13.80 29.85 15.36
N ALA A 23 -13.20 29.21 14.36
CA ALA A 23 -12.88 29.84 13.09
C ALA A 23 -14.13 30.33 12.34
N ALA A 24 -15.24 29.59 12.43
CA ALA A 24 -16.54 30.04 11.92
C ALA A 24 -17.08 31.24 12.68
N ARG A 25 -16.99 31.23 14.02
CA ARG A 25 -17.48 32.32 14.90
C ARG A 25 -16.75 33.64 14.69
N VAL A 26 -15.42 33.58 14.50
CA VAL A 26 -14.62 34.78 14.24
C VAL A 26 -14.65 35.23 12.77
N GLY A 27 -15.35 34.50 11.91
CA GLY A 27 -15.53 34.82 10.50
C GLY A 27 -14.34 34.51 9.57
N LEU A 28 -13.39 33.72 10.01
CA LEU A 28 -12.29 33.22 9.17
C LEU A 28 -12.77 32.20 8.14
N VAL A 29 -13.86 31.49 8.46
CA VAL A 29 -14.46 30.45 7.64
C VAL A 29 -15.91 30.82 7.38
N THR A 30 -16.25 31.14 6.12
CA THR A 30 -17.57 31.63 5.74
C THR A 30 -18.31 30.69 4.81
N THR A 31 -17.59 29.84 4.06
CA THR A 31 -18.18 28.91 3.09
C THR A 31 -18.02 27.45 3.50
N ASP A 32 -18.86 26.55 2.95
CA ASP A 32 -18.72 25.11 3.17
C ASP A 32 -17.40 24.57 2.59
N ARG A 33 -16.87 25.21 1.54
CA ARG A 33 -15.55 24.89 0.98
C ARG A 33 -14.46 25.17 2.01
N ASP A 34 -14.48 26.31 2.67
CA ASP A 34 -13.50 26.69 3.70
C ASP A 34 -13.60 25.77 4.93
N ARG A 35 -14.83 25.39 5.32
CA ARG A 35 -15.06 24.41 6.41
C ARG A 35 -14.44 23.06 6.10
N ARG A 36 -14.68 22.51 4.90
CA ARG A 36 -14.07 21.23 4.46
C ARG A 36 -12.55 21.33 4.40
N ARG A 37 -12.03 22.47 3.94
CA ARG A 37 -10.59 22.71 3.87
C ARG A 37 -9.95 22.74 5.25
N LEU A 38 -10.50 23.52 6.21
CA LEU A 38 -10.00 23.58 7.59
C LEU A 38 -10.04 22.17 8.24
N ALA A 39 -11.09 21.39 7.97
CA ALA A 39 -11.22 20.03 8.46
C ALA A 39 -10.07 19.10 8.00
N LYS A 40 -9.57 19.30 6.79
CA LYS A 40 -8.46 18.51 6.21
C LYS A 40 -7.09 18.89 6.76
N MET A 41 -6.96 20.10 7.28
CA MET A 41 -5.69 20.57 7.86
C MET A 41 -5.35 19.85 9.17
N GLY A 42 -6.36 19.36 9.92
CA GLY A 42 -6.15 18.56 11.12
C GLY A 42 -5.44 19.32 12.26
N GLN A 43 -5.88 20.55 12.55
CA GLN A 43 -5.18 21.44 13.48
C GLN A 43 -5.25 20.96 14.93
N GLY A 44 -6.34 20.30 15.32
CA GLY A 44 -6.44 19.64 16.62
C GLY A 44 -5.44 18.49 16.76
N ARG A 45 -5.27 17.73 15.68
CA ARG A 45 -4.30 16.62 15.65
C ARG A 45 -2.85 17.14 15.66
N MET A 46 -2.57 18.24 14.95
CA MET A 46 -1.28 18.94 15.03
C MET A 46 -0.97 19.36 16.48
N ALA A 47 -1.92 20.06 17.12
CA ALA A 47 -1.78 20.46 18.51
C ALA A 47 -1.55 19.26 19.44
N GLY A 48 -2.27 18.14 19.20
CA GLY A 48 -2.12 16.91 19.97
C GLY A 48 -0.75 16.27 19.88
N TRP A 49 -0.10 16.35 18.72
CA TRP A 49 1.28 15.88 18.54
C TRP A 49 2.31 16.84 19.13
N LEU A 50 2.08 18.15 19.05
CA LEU A 50 2.99 19.17 19.58
C LEU A 50 2.94 19.25 21.12
N ALA A 51 1.77 19.00 21.70
CA ALA A 51 1.54 19.13 23.14
C ALA A 51 0.76 17.91 23.70
N PRO A 52 1.36 16.70 23.73
CA PRO A 52 0.67 15.46 24.10
C PRO A 52 0.14 15.44 25.54
N HIS A 53 0.66 16.30 26.42
CA HIS A 53 0.28 16.37 27.82
C HIS A 53 -0.51 17.66 28.20
N ALA A 54 -0.85 18.51 27.22
CA ALA A 54 -1.63 19.71 27.46
C ALA A 54 -3.05 19.37 27.95
N ASP A 55 -3.59 20.21 28.82
CA ASP A 55 -5.00 20.10 29.17
C ASP A 55 -5.92 20.44 27.97
N PRO A 56 -7.22 20.05 28.00
CA PRO A 56 -8.08 20.25 26.84
C PRO A 56 -8.26 21.72 26.43
N GLY A 57 -8.18 22.69 27.40
CA GLY A 57 -8.30 24.11 27.12
C GLY A 57 -7.07 24.68 26.41
N GLU A 58 -5.89 24.28 26.89
CA GLU A 58 -4.61 24.63 26.26
C GLU A 58 -4.47 24.02 24.87
N LEU A 59 -4.87 22.75 24.73
CA LEU A 59 -4.86 22.07 23.45
C LEU A 59 -5.77 22.74 22.42
N ALA A 60 -6.96 23.15 22.85
CA ALA A 60 -7.91 23.88 22.02
C ALA A 60 -7.37 25.26 21.58
N LEU A 61 -6.72 25.97 22.49
CA LEU A 61 -6.09 27.25 22.16
C LEU A 61 -4.97 27.08 21.12
N LEU A 62 -4.13 26.07 21.29
CA LEU A 62 -3.06 25.76 20.33
C LEU A 62 -3.63 25.33 18.96
N ALA A 63 -4.70 24.54 18.93
CA ALA A 63 -5.38 24.16 17.70
C ALA A 63 -6.01 25.37 16.97
N GLN A 64 -6.55 26.33 17.72
CA GLN A 64 -7.11 27.57 17.18
C GLN A 64 -6.02 28.48 16.61
N TRP A 65 -4.85 28.58 17.26
CA TRP A 65 -3.69 29.24 16.70
C TRP A 65 -3.20 28.58 15.40
N GLY A 66 -3.16 27.25 15.36
CA GLY A 66 -2.83 26.52 14.14
C GLY A 66 -3.82 26.80 13.00
N ALA A 67 -5.13 26.84 13.32
CA ALA A 67 -6.16 27.19 12.34
C ALA A 67 -6.01 28.65 11.84
N PHE A 68 -5.73 29.59 12.74
CA PHE A 68 -5.47 30.97 12.39
C PHE A 68 -4.28 31.12 11.45
N ILE A 69 -3.12 30.58 11.82
CA ILE A 69 -1.89 30.63 11.02
C ILE A 69 -2.15 30.04 9.63
N ALA A 70 -2.75 28.86 9.56
CA ALA A 70 -2.98 28.19 8.29
C ALA A 70 -3.98 28.92 7.36
N LEU A 71 -5.04 29.54 7.93
CA LEU A 71 -6.04 30.26 7.15
C LEU A 71 -5.53 31.64 6.69
N VAL A 72 -4.71 32.30 7.50
CA VAL A 72 -4.07 33.59 7.12
C VAL A 72 -3.03 33.35 6.05
N ASP A 73 -2.14 32.37 6.20
CA ASP A 73 -1.15 31.94 5.23
C ASP A 73 -1.79 31.64 3.86
N ASP A 74 -2.86 30.86 3.88
CA ASP A 74 -3.63 30.51 2.68
C ASP A 74 -4.24 31.70 1.93
N THR A 75 -4.52 32.77 2.62
CA THR A 75 -5.08 34.00 2.01
C THR A 75 -4.08 34.69 1.09
N TYR A 76 -2.79 34.57 1.38
CA TYR A 76 -1.71 35.20 0.60
C TYR A 76 -1.10 34.24 -0.43
N ASP A 77 -1.03 32.96 -0.13
CA ASP A 77 -0.47 31.96 -1.05
C ASP A 77 -1.36 31.70 -2.27
N ARG A 78 -2.68 31.78 -2.10
CA ARG A 78 -3.66 31.60 -3.20
C ARG A 78 -4.10 32.89 -3.85
N GLY A 79 -3.80 34.01 -3.25
CA GLY A 79 -4.21 35.30 -3.74
C GLY A 79 -3.19 35.88 -4.70
N SER A 80 -3.03 35.26 -5.88
CA SER A 80 -2.33 35.91 -6.99
C SER A 80 -2.84 37.35 -7.32
N GLN A 81 -3.81 37.85 -6.57
CA GLN A 81 -4.38 39.20 -6.64
C GLN A 81 -4.07 40.09 -5.42
N ALA A 82 -3.60 39.53 -4.27
CA ALA A 82 -3.16 40.37 -3.16
C ALA A 82 -1.73 40.88 -3.43
N GLY A 83 -1.64 42.15 -3.82
CA GLY A 83 -0.35 42.80 -4.04
C GLY A 83 0.41 43.04 -2.72
N PRO A 84 1.74 43.30 -2.76
CA PRO A 84 2.56 43.52 -1.54
C PRO A 84 1.98 44.56 -0.58
N ALA A 85 1.34 45.63 -1.08
CA ALA A 85 0.72 46.65 -0.24
C ALA A 85 -0.43 46.15 0.63
N GLN A 86 -1.19 45.14 0.16
CA GLN A 86 -2.29 44.55 0.95
C GLN A 86 -1.73 43.61 2.04
N VAL A 87 -0.62 42.92 1.75
CA VAL A 87 0.11 42.12 2.74
C VAL A 87 0.70 43.03 3.81
N ASP A 88 1.32 44.15 3.40
CA ASP A 88 1.89 45.14 4.31
C ASP A 88 0.82 45.66 5.28
N ASP A 89 -0.35 46.14 4.78
CA ASP A 89 -1.45 46.69 5.61
C ASP A 89 -1.97 45.67 6.61
N LEU A 90 -2.21 44.41 6.20
CA LEU A 90 -2.70 43.42 7.14
C LEU A 90 -1.64 43.04 8.18
N MET A 91 -0.38 42.83 7.79
CA MET A 91 0.69 42.51 8.74
C MET A 91 0.90 43.64 9.76
N ASP A 92 0.77 44.91 9.36
CA ASP A 92 0.81 46.04 10.29
C ASP A 92 -0.30 45.97 11.33
N ARG A 93 -1.53 45.67 10.90
CA ARG A 93 -2.69 45.52 11.82
C ARG A 93 -2.51 44.32 12.74
N LEU A 94 -2.02 43.17 12.25
CA LEU A 94 -1.79 41.98 13.06
C LEU A 94 -0.66 42.20 14.08
N VAL A 95 0.44 42.84 13.70
CA VAL A 95 1.54 43.18 14.62
C VAL A 95 1.06 44.15 15.70
N ALA A 96 0.21 45.14 15.36
CA ALA A 96 -0.35 46.07 16.32
C ALA A 96 -1.14 45.37 17.44
N VAL A 97 -1.87 44.27 17.11
CA VAL A 97 -2.62 43.47 18.12
C VAL A 97 -1.71 42.93 19.20
N VAL A 98 -0.57 42.34 18.82
CA VAL A 98 0.32 41.68 19.76
C VAL A 98 1.30 42.63 20.46
N THR A 99 1.47 43.85 19.92
CA THR A 99 2.39 44.86 20.49
C THR A 99 1.68 45.93 21.30
N HIS A 100 0.43 46.30 20.94
CA HIS A 100 -0.31 47.44 21.52
C HIS A 100 -1.70 46.99 22.03
N SER A 101 -1.73 46.19 23.10
CA SER A 101 -2.96 45.59 23.67
C SER A 101 -4.00 46.60 24.14
N SER A 102 -3.69 47.91 24.19
CA SER A 102 -4.57 48.99 24.65
C SER A 102 -5.19 49.83 23.52
N ILE A 103 -4.96 49.51 22.25
CA ILE A 103 -5.50 50.26 21.12
C ILE A 103 -6.81 49.59 20.66
N ASP A 104 -7.77 50.38 20.23
CA ASP A 104 -8.99 49.88 19.59
C ASP A 104 -8.65 49.38 18.18
N HIS A 105 -8.65 48.03 18.03
CA HIS A 105 -8.32 47.38 16.82
C HIS A 105 -9.53 47.26 15.89
N ASP A 106 -9.35 47.43 14.58
CA ASP A 106 -10.41 47.26 13.59
C ASP A 106 -10.85 45.79 13.48
N THR A 107 -11.77 45.37 14.33
CA THR A 107 -12.31 44.00 14.36
C THR A 107 -13.34 43.71 13.25
N SER A 108 -13.59 44.64 12.33
CA SER A 108 -14.35 44.36 11.11
C SER A 108 -13.62 43.37 10.21
N ILE A 109 -12.28 43.37 10.27
CA ILE A 109 -11.43 42.45 9.54
C ILE A 109 -11.36 41.10 10.28
N PRO A 110 -11.80 39.97 9.66
CA PRO A 110 -11.86 38.67 10.35
C PRO A 110 -10.52 38.19 10.94
N ALA A 111 -9.40 38.40 10.24
CA ALA A 111 -8.07 38.05 10.74
C ALA A 111 -7.66 38.85 11.97
N VAL A 112 -7.96 40.16 12.01
CA VAL A 112 -7.69 41.04 13.16
C VAL A 112 -8.56 40.61 14.35
N ARG A 113 -9.85 40.40 14.13
CA ARG A 113 -10.80 39.92 15.16
C ARG A 113 -10.35 38.59 15.76
N ALA A 114 -9.94 37.66 14.91
CA ALA A 114 -9.43 36.36 15.33
C ALA A 114 -8.18 36.47 16.20
N LEU A 115 -7.23 37.34 15.79
CA LEU A 115 -6.00 37.51 16.55
C LEU A 115 -6.25 38.24 17.88
N VAL A 116 -7.15 39.20 17.93
CA VAL A 116 -7.55 39.87 19.19
C VAL A 116 -8.12 38.83 20.19
N ASP A 117 -8.99 37.93 19.73
CA ASP A 117 -9.55 36.87 20.58
C ASP A 117 -8.45 35.90 21.04
N LEU A 118 -7.57 35.45 20.13
CA LEU A 118 -6.47 34.55 20.49
C LEU A 118 -5.49 35.20 21.48
N TRP A 119 -5.08 36.43 21.19
CA TRP A 119 -4.09 37.14 21.99
C TRP A 119 -4.58 37.40 23.42
N SER A 120 -5.82 37.85 23.57
CA SER A 120 -6.43 38.11 24.90
C SER A 120 -6.43 36.88 25.80
N ARG A 121 -6.63 35.69 25.22
CA ARG A 121 -6.60 34.41 25.93
C ARG A 121 -5.18 33.88 26.15
N SER A 122 -4.27 34.15 25.22
CA SER A 122 -2.89 33.63 25.28
C SER A 122 -2.04 34.32 26.35
N VAL A 123 -2.30 35.63 26.66
CA VAL A 123 -1.54 36.36 27.67
C VAL A 123 -1.93 36.00 29.09
N VAL A 124 -3.06 35.36 29.31
CA VAL A 124 -3.53 34.95 30.65
C VAL A 124 -2.66 33.83 31.21
N GLY A 125 -2.12 33.99 32.41
CA GLY A 125 -1.34 32.98 33.10
C GLY A 125 0.08 32.80 32.57
N THR A 126 0.57 33.67 31.66
CA THR A 126 1.94 33.60 31.14
C THR A 126 2.99 34.09 32.12
N VAL A 127 4.22 33.63 31.97
CA VAL A 127 5.36 34.09 32.75
C VAL A 127 5.82 35.48 32.30
N ARG A 128 6.44 36.20 33.24
CA ARG A 128 6.97 37.56 32.96
C ARG A 128 7.99 37.48 31.81
N GLY A 129 7.83 38.41 30.81
CA GLY A 129 8.69 38.50 29.63
C GLY A 129 8.23 37.65 28.44
N TRP A 130 7.22 36.79 28.61
CA TRP A 130 6.71 35.96 27.49
C TRP A 130 6.08 36.81 26.38
N ALA A 131 5.18 37.72 26.73
CA ALA A 131 4.44 38.51 25.77
C ALA A 131 5.35 39.40 24.88
N PRO A 132 6.34 40.14 25.43
CA PRO A 132 7.32 40.86 24.59
C PRO A 132 8.14 39.95 23.67
N ARG A 133 8.52 38.76 24.13
CA ARG A 133 9.27 37.78 23.33
C ARG A 133 8.41 37.26 22.16
N PHE A 134 7.18 36.86 22.46
CA PHE A 134 6.23 36.44 21.42
C PHE A 134 5.99 37.55 20.38
N ALA A 135 5.76 38.77 20.83
CA ALA A 135 5.52 39.94 19.97
C ALA A 135 6.70 40.20 19.03
N GLU A 136 7.95 40.04 19.52
CA GLU A 136 9.17 40.17 18.71
C GLU A 136 9.27 39.07 17.66
N HIS A 137 9.00 37.79 18.01
CA HIS A 137 9.00 36.67 17.04
C HIS A 137 7.87 36.81 16.03
N TYR A 138 6.70 37.27 16.46
CA TYR A 138 5.57 37.52 15.56
C TYR A 138 5.87 38.70 14.59
N ARG A 139 6.54 39.75 15.06
CA ARG A 139 6.98 40.86 14.19
C ARG A 139 7.97 40.37 13.13
N ARG A 140 8.96 39.55 13.50
CA ARG A 140 9.91 38.95 12.54
C ARG A 140 9.21 38.06 11.51
N PHE A 141 8.21 37.31 11.92
CA PHE A 141 7.35 36.58 10.99
C PHE A 141 6.64 37.52 10.01
N ALA A 142 6.02 38.58 10.50
CA ALA A 142 5.33 39.56 9.65
C ALA A 142 6.28 40.23 8.66
N ASP A 143 7.48 40.65 9.11
CA ASP A 143 8.51 41.27 8.24
C ASP A 143 8.97 40.31 7.15
N ALA A 144 9.19 39.00 7.50
CA ALA A 144 9.56 37.98 6.54
C ALA A 144 8.44 37.70 5.51
N THR A 145 7.18 37.71 5.94
CA THR A 145 6.01 37.53 5.06
C THR A 145 5.90 38.69 4.05
N ARG A 146 6.16 39.92 4.48
CA ARG A 146 6.20 41.09 3.62
C ARG A 146 7.33 40.98 2.58
N GLU A 147 8.52 40.56 3.00
CA GLU A 147 9.66 40.34 2.13
C GLU A 147 9.35 39.28 1.08
N GLU A 148 8.78 38.11 1.51
CA GLU A 148 8.38 37.04 0.60
C GLU A 148 7.36 37.51 -0.44
N ALA A 149 6.35 38.32 -0.05
CA ALA A 149 5.37 38.88 -0.96
C ALA A 149 6.03 39.82 -2.02
N ARG A 150 7.00 40.65 -1.61
CA ARG A 150 7.73 41.50 -2.51
C ARG A 150 8.64 40.71 -3.48
N LEU A 151 9.34 39.73 -3.00
CA LEU A 151 10.17 38.81 -3.80
C LEU A 151 9.34 38.07 -4.84
N ARG A 152 8.18 37.54 -4.43
CA ARG A 152 7.24 36.89 -5.34
C ARG A 152 6.75 37.84 -6.44
N ALA A 153 6.38 39.07 -6.08
CA ALA A 153 5.91 40.09 -7.04
C ALA A 153 7.01 40.52 -8.02
N SER A 154 8.27 40.55 -7.59
CA SER A 154 9.41 40.92 -8.43
C SER A 154 9.97 39.77 -9.26
N GLY A 155 9.56 38.55 -9.00
CA GLY A 155 10.08 37.34 -9.68
C GLY A 155 11.54 37.01 -9.33
N VAL A 156 12.11 37.62 -8.29
CA VAL A 156 13.48 37.37 -7.83
C VAL A 156 13.56 35.99 -7.20
N ARG A 157 14.51 35.17 -7.64
CA ARG A 157 14.79 33.86 -7.07
C ARG A 157 15.90 33.93 -6.03
N LEU A 158 15.67 33.29 -4.87
CA LEU A 158 16.62 33.27 -3.76
C LEU A 158 17.72 32.22 -3.98
N ASP A 159 18.95 32.53 -3.50
CA ASP A 159 19.98 31.54 -3.25
C ASP A 159 19.66 30.73 -1.97
N LEU A 160 20.38 29.64 -1.74
CA LEU A 160 20.12 28.73 -0.64
C LEU A 160 20.25 29.40 0.74
N LYS A 161 21.29 30.24 0.93
CA LYS A 161 21.53 30.92 2.20
C LYS A 161 20.38 31.87 2.54
N ARG A 162 20.00 32.72 1.60
CA ARG A 162 18.92 33.71 1.82
C ARG A 162 17.57 33.05 1.98
N TYR A 163 17.32 31.96 1.24
CA TYR A 163 16.11 31.14 1.41
C TYR A 163 16.00 30.59 2.84
N LEU A 164 17.06 29.96 3.34
CA LEU A 164 17.07 29.38 4.69
C LEU A 164 16.86 30.44 5.78
N GLU A 165 17.48 31.62 5.64
CA GLU A 165 17.30 32.76 6.55
C GLU A 165 15.83 33.23 6.58
N LEU A 166 15.24 33.44 5.41
CA LEU A 166 13.85 33.91 5.28
C LEU A 166 12.87 32.83 5.78
N ARG A 167 13.08 31.57 5.39
CA ARG A 167 12.20 30.44 5.70
C ARG A 167 12.05 30.17 7.17
N ARG A 168 13.09 30.39 7.98
CA ARG A 168 13.05 30.29 9.44
C ARG A 168 11.94 31.15 10.07
N HIS A 169 11.65 32.28 9.45
CA HIS A 169 10.63 33.22 9.95
C HIS A 169 9.27 32.98 9.30
N THR A 170 9.20 32.74 7.99
CA THR A 170 7.91 32.54 7.29
C THR A 170 7.20 31.25 7.68
N ILE A 171 7.90 30.22 8.18
CA ILE A 171 7.26 28.97 8.67
C ILE A 171 6.42 29.14 9.94
N THR A 172 6.50 30.27 10.64
CA THR A 172 5.76 30.62 11.88
C THR A 172 6.04 29.67 13.06
N ALA A 173 7.03 28.80 12.97
CA ALA A 173 7.31 27.80 14.02
C ALA A 173 7.81 28.43 15.34
N MET A 174 8.58 29.52 15.27
CA MET A 174 9.07 30.16 16.50
C MET A 174 7.95 30.74 17.38
N PRO A 175 6.94 31.49 16.89
CA PRO A 175 5.76 31.86 17.66
C PRO A 175 5.00 30.66 18.21
N VAL A 176 4.91 29.54 17.49
CA VAL A 176 4.26 28.30 17.98
C VAL A 176 5.04 27.70 19.13
N LEU A 177 6.37 27.69 19.11
CA LEU A 177 7.20 27.26 20.25
C LEU A 177 6.98 28.16 21.46
N ASP A 178 6.88 29.49 21.28
CA ASP A 178 6.53 30.40 22.38
C ASP A 178 5.18 30.06 23.01
N LEU A 179 4.17 29.69 22.21
CA LEU A 179 2.85 29.29 22.72
C LEU A 179 2.91 28.02 23.57
N ILE A 180 3.69 27.04 23.14
CA ILE A 180 3.86 25.78 23.89
C ILE A 180 4.62 26.03 25.21
N GLU A 181 5.57 26.97 25.21
CA GLU A 181 6.39 27.32 26.38
C GLU A 181 5.77 28.36 27.31
N ARG A 182 4.58 28.89 27.04
CA ARG A 182 4.01 30.11 27.65
C ARG A 182 3.90 30.08 29.17
N THR A 183 3.78 28.90 29.78
CA THR A 183 3.65 28.71 31.23
C THR A 183 4.97 28.27 31.91
N LEU A 184 6.03 28.06 31.15
CA LEU A 184 7.33 27.63 31.69
C LEU A 184 8.18 28.85 32.10
N PRO A 185 8.88 28.83 33.23
CA PRO A 185 9.70 29.94 33.75
C PRO A 185 10.69 30.42 32.67
N ALA A 186 10.83 31.73 32.49
CA ALA A 186 11.72 32.30 31.50
C ALA A 186 13.19 32.20 31.97
N GLU A 187 13.91 31.24 31.39
CA GLU A 187 15.37 31.28 31.30
C GLU A 187 15.74 30.74 29.93
N ALA A 188 16.28 31.55 29.21
CA ALA A 188 17.16 31.54 28.43
C ALA A 188 17.76 31.47 27.05
N ASP A 189 18.68 32.36 26.84
CA ASP A 189 19.60 32.40 25.68
C ASP A 189 20.27 31.04 25.39
N ALA A 190 20.45 30.19 26.41
CA ALA A 190 21.05 28.85 26.25
C ALA A 190 20.21 27.87 25.41
N LEU A 191 18.91 28.10 25.25
CA LEU A 191 18.02 27.22 24.42
C LEU A 191 17.74 27.77 23.04
N ASP A 192 18.16 29.00 22.72
CA ASP A 192 17.83 29.63 21.44
C ASP A 192 18.38 28.82 20.25
N GLU A 193 19.57 28.28 20.38
CA GLU A 193 20.12 27.44 19.32
C GLU A 193 19.29 26.16 19.11
N LEU A 194 18.86 25.49 20.19
CA LEU A 194 17.97 24.32 20.09
C LEU A 194 16.61 24.69 19.47
N ARG A 195 16.07 25.84 19.81
CA ARG A 195 14.80 26.32 19.23
C ARG A 195 14.95 26.55 17.73
N TRP A 196 16.05 27.15 17.26
CA TRP A 196 16.30 27.30 15.83
C TRP A 196 16.51 25.96 15.12
N MET A 197 17.11 24.98 15.76
CA MET A 197 17.22 23.63 15.20
C MET A 197 15.87 22.97 15.03
N VAL A 198 14.91 23.16 15.96
CA VAL A 198 13.53 22.69 15.84
C VAL A 198 12.81 23.41 14.71
N VAL A 199 12.95 24.74 14.60
CA VAL A 199 12.37 25.55 13.51
C VAL A 199 12.86 25.06 12.17
N ASP A 200 14.18 24.84 11.99
CA ASP A 200 14.76 24.31 10.76
C ASP A 200 14.18 22.92 10.42
N ALA A 201 14.09 22.04 11.39
CA ALA A 201 13.53 20.70 11.19
C ALA A 201 12.06 20.75 10.74
N ILE A 202 11.24 21.61 11.36
CA ILE A 202 9.84 21.83 10.97
C ILE A 202 9.75 22.41 9.55
N ALA A 203 10.54 23.45 9.24
CA ALA A 203 10.53 24.13 7.95
C ALA A 203 10.93 23.16 6.80
N TRP A 204 12.04 22.45 6.96
CA TRP A 204 12.56 21.57 5.91
C TRP A 204 11.69 20.34 5.72
N THR A 205 11.06 19.84 6.79
CA THR A 205 10.06 18.76 6.68
C THR A 205 8.82 19.23 5.93
N ASN A 206 8.35 20.46 6.20
CA ASN A 206 7.23 21.06 5.48
C ASN A 206 7.57 21.23 4.00
N ASP A 207 8.75 21.74 3.66
CA ASP A 207 9.20 21.95 2.29
C ASP A 207 9.36 20.61 1.53
N LEU A 208 9.84 19.55 2.19
CA LEU A 208 9.88 18.21 1.61
C LEU A 208 8.46 17.68 1.31
N ALA A 209 7.51 17.94 2.19
CA ALA A 209 6.13 17.46 2.06
C ALA A 209 5.32 18.25 1.03
N SER A 210 5.60 19.55 0.86
CA SER A 210 4.87 20.47 -0.03
C SER A 210 5.54 20.68 -1.39
N ALA A 211 6.75 20.14 -1.61
CA ALA A 211 7.60 20.45 -2.77
C ALA A 211 6.91 20.29 -4.13
N GLU A 212 6.15 19.21 -4.32
CA GLU A 212 5.47 18.95 -5.61
C GLU A 212 4.40 20.00 -5.89
N ARG A 213 3.62 20.38 -4.88
CA ARG A 213 2.55 21.37 -4.99
C ARG A 213 3.14 22.78 -5.23
N GLU A 214 4.02 23.23 -4.35
CA GLU A 214 4.58 24.60 -4.39
C GLU A 214 5.38 24.85 -5.64
N LEU A 215 6.20 23.89 -6.08
CA LEU A 215 6.94 24.01 -7.34
C LEU A 215 6.04 23.96 -8.58
N ALA A 216 4.89 23.30 -8.53
CA ALA A 216 3.89 23.34 -9.61
C ALA A 216 3.18 24.71 -9.68
N GLU A 217 2.98 25.35 -8.53
CA GLU A 217 2.42 26.71 -8.39
C GLU A 217 3.44 27.81 -8.66
N GLY A 218 4.71 27.47 -8.92
CA GLY A 218 5.79 28.41 -9.19
C GLY A 218 6.36 29.10 -7.95
N ALA A 219 5.99 28.64 -6.75
CA ALA A 219 6.52 29.14 -5.49
C ALA A 219 7.95 28.65 -5.22
N ASP A 220 8.73 29.42 -4.46
CA ASP A 220 10.03 28.95 -3.98
C ASP A 220 9.83 27.90 -2.86
N ASN A 221 10.63 26.84 -2.91
CA ASN A 221 10.64 25.73 -1.97
C ASN A 221 12.07 25.21 -1.84
N LEU A 222 12.50 24.79 -0.66
CA LEU A 222 13.87 24.35 -0.40
C LEU A 222 14.38 23.32 -1.41
N VAL A 223 13.53 22.36 -1.81
CA VAL A 223 13.90 21.36 -2.82
C VAL A 223 14.19 22.02 -4.18
N GLY A 224 13.39 23.01 -4.57
CA GLY A 224 13.62 23.78 -5.80
C GLY A 224 14.86 24.65 -5.73
N VAL A 225 15.15 25.26 -4.58
CA VAL A 225 16.34 26.07 -4.35
C VAL A 225 17.60 25.21 -4.42
N VAL A 226 17.62 24.08 -3.72
CA VAL A 226 18.73 23.11 -3.73
C VAL A 226 18.95 22.52 -5.13
N ALA A 227 17.88 22.22 -5.88
CA ALA A 227 18.00 21.73 -7.25
C ALA A 227 18.72 22.75 -8.16
N ARG A 228 18.41 24.05 -8.02
CA ARG A 228 19.08 25.12 -8.76
C ARG A 228 20.53 25.29 -8.35
N GLU A 229 20.80 25.35 -7.05
CA GLU A 229 22.14 25.58 -6.49
C GLU A 229 23.11 24.44 -6.87
N HIS A 230 22.68 23.19 -6.69
CA HIS A 230 23.49 22.00 -6.96
C HIS A 230 23.39 21.50 -8.42
N ARG A 231 22.58 22.17 -9.28
CA ARG A 231 22.35 21.79 -10.68
C ARG A 231 21.94 20.31 -10.82
N CYS A 232 21.09 19.85 -9.93
CA CYS A 232 20.62 18.46 -9.87
C CYS A 232 19.10 18.38 -10.11
N ASP A 233 18.60 17.17 -10.32
CA ASP A 233 17.17 16.97 -10.43
C ASP A 233 16.45 17.10 -9.08
N ARG A 234 15.11 17.18 -9.12
CA ARG A 234 14.29 17.37 -7.91
C ARG A 234 14.40 16.18 -6.93
N HIS A 235 14.68 15.00 -7.43
CA HIS A 235 14.81 13.80 -6.60
C HIS A 235 16.13 13.82 -5.83
N GLU A 236 17.22 14.16 -6.51
CA GLU A 236 18.54 14.36 -5.90
C GLU A 236 18.52 15.53 -4.91
N ALA A 237 17.88 16.64 -5.28
CA ALA A 237 17.70 17.77 -4.37
C ALA A 237 16.91 17.39 -3.10
N ALA A 238 15.82 16.63 -3.23
CA ALA A 238 15.07 16.14 -2.07
C ALA A 238 15.90 15.18 -1.20
N ALA A 239 16.82 14.41 -1.79
CA ALA A 239 17.74 13.56 -1.03
C ALA A 239 18.77 14.41 -0.25
N ILE A 240 19.29 15.48 -0.85
CA ILE A 240 20.17 16.43 -0.18
C ILE A 240 19.44 17.10 1.00
N VAL A 241 18.21 17.60 0.78
CA VAL A 241 17.41 18.22 1.85
C VAL A 241 17.12 17.23 2.99
N ARG A 242 16.87 15.95 2.69
CA ARG A 242 16.74 14.92 3.74
C ARG A 242 18.02 14.73 4.54
N ALA A 243 19.17 14.67 3.86
CA ALA A 243 20.46 14.56 4.55
C ALA A 243 20.74 15.79 5.43
N MET A 244 20.40 17.01 4.97
CA MET A 244 20.47 18.23 5.77
C MET A 244 19.57 18.12 7.01
N LEU A 245 18.33 17.64 6.86
CA LEU A 245 17.39 17.43 7.96
C LEU A 245 17.93 16.41 8.98
N ASP A 246 18.38 15.25 8.52
CA ASP A 246 18.93 14.21 9.38
C ASP A 246 20.13 14.74 10.18
N LYS A 247 21.03 15.48 9.53
CA LYS A 247 22.14 16.14 10.20
C LYS A 247 21.65 17.12 11.27
N ARG A 248 20.67 17.97 10.95
CA ARG A 248 20.13 18.97 11.87
C ARG A 248 19.46 18.36 13.10
N MET A 249 18.80 17.22 12.92
CA MET A 249 18.21 16.45 14.01
C MET A 249 19.28 15.86 14.94
N ASN A 250 20.37 15.32 14.37
CA ASN A 250 21.50 14.83 15.15
C ASN A 250 22.20 15.97 15.90
N ASP A 251 22.44 17.11 15.25
CA ASP A 251 23.02 18.32 15.87
C ASP A 251 22.19 18.76 17.09
N PHE A 252 20.83 18.70 16.98
CA PHE A 252 19.95 18.98 18.12
C PHE A 252 20.13 17.98 19.25
N ASP A 253 20.18 16.68 18.97
CA ASP A 253 20.32 15.66 20.03
C ASP A 253 21.69 15.75 20.72
N ASP A 254 22.76 16.05 19.99
CA ASP A 254 24.09 16.26 20.52
C ASP A 254 24.16 17.53 21.40
N ALA A 255 23.62 18.66 20.93
CA ALA A 255 23.56 19.90 21.70
C ALA A 255 22.69 19.77 22.97
N ALA A 256 21.55 19.08 22.86
CA ALA A 256 20.69 18.80 23.99
C ALA A 256 21.38 17.91 25.04
N ALA A 257 22.16 16.91 24.61
CA ALA A 257 22.95 16.07 25.49
C ALA A 257 24.08 16.86 26.18
N ALA A 258 24.76 17.74 25.46
CA ALA A 258 25.81 18.59 26.00
C ALA A 258 25.25 19.56 27.07
N LEU A 259 24.10 20.17 26.84
CA LEU A 259 23.42 21.03 27.80
C LEU A 259 22.97 20.27 29.06
N ALA A 260 22.48 19.03 28.90
CA ALA A 260 22.06 18.17 29.99
C ALA A 260 23.26 17.75 30.86
N ALA A 261 24.47 17.63 30.30
CA ALA A 261 25.69 17.24 31.02
C ALA A 261 26.38 18.39 31.73
N ALA A 262 26.04 19.67 31.47
CA ALA A 262 26.82 20.84 31.93
C ALA A 262 26.62 21.27 33.40
N GLY A 263 25.81 20.56 34.24
CA GLY A 263 25.80 20.71 35.70
C GLY A 263 24.45 20.90 36.42
N PRO A 264 24.37 20.82 37.74
CA PRO A 264 23.14 20.68 38.55
C PRO A 264 22.26 21.94 38.64
N TRP A 265 22.79 23.15 38.37
CA TRP A 265 21.99 24.39 38.37
C TRP A 265 21.06 24.52 37.13
N GLN A 266 21.19 23.59 36.21
CA GLN A 266 20.37 23.51 35.00
C GLN A 266 19.14 22.57 35.12
N ALA A 267 18.74 22.20 36.35
CA ALA A 267 17.61 21.30 36.59
C ALA A 267 16.28 21.79 35.95
N GLY A 268 16.12 23.09 35.63
CA GLY A 268 14.99 23.65 34.89
C GLY A 268 15.03 23.44 33.36
N LEU A 269 16.18 23.10 32.78
CA LEU A 269 16.33 22.94 31.31
C LEU A 269 15.82 21.60 30.80
N GLY A 270 15.89 20.54 31.59
CA GLY A 270 15.48 19.18 31.20
C GLY A 270 14.05 19.12 30.67
N PRO A 271 13.03 19.63 31.37
CA PRO A 271 11.66 19.68 30.89
C PRO A 271 11.48 20.46 29.59
N ARG A 272 12.24 21.54 29.39
CA ARG A 272 12.18 22.35 28.15
C ARG A 272 12.84 21.66 26.96
N ILE A 273 14.01 21.04 27.18
CA ILE A 273 14.65 20.22 26.15
C ILE A 273 13.70 19.09 25.72
N ALA A 274 13.03 18.45 26.69
CA ALA A 274 12.02 17.43 26.41
C ALA A 274 10.84 17.98 25.62
N LEU A 275 10.37 19.18 25.94
CA LEU A 275 9.29 19.86 25.22
C LEU A 275 9.70 20.19 23.76
N LEU A 276 10.89 20.77 23.56
CA LEU A 276 11.43 21.07 22.24
C LEU A 276 11.61 19.80 21.40
N ARG A 277 12.09 18.70 22.01
CA ARG A 277 12.16 17.39 21.34
C ARG A 277 10.79 16.88 20.95
N THR A 278 9.80 17.00 21.85
CA THR A 278 8.41 16.61 21.58
C THR A 278 7.79 17.44 20.45
N ALA A 279 8.02 18.75 20.43
CA ALA A 279 7.55 19.64 19.37
C ALA A 279 8.17 19.29 18.01
N ARG A 280 9.49 19.02 17.98
CA ARG A 280 10.20 18.57 16.79
C ARG A 280 9.60 17.26 16.25
N ASP A 281 9.59 16.22 17.07
CA ASP A 281 9.20 14.86 16.66
C ASP A 281 7.69 14.79 16.38
N GLY A 282 6.87 15.53 17.14
CA GLY A 282 5.44 15.66 16.94
C GLY A 282 5.08 16.37 15.63
N SER A 283 5.84 17.40 15.25
CA SER A 283 5.63 18.07 13.95
C SER A 283 5.94 17.13 12.79
N LEU A 284 7.01 16.34 12.88
CA LEU A 284 7.33 15.34 11.87
C LEU A 284 6.24 14.27 11.76
N ALA A 285 5.72 13.79 12.89
CA ALA A 285 4.63 12.82 12.93
C ALA A 285 3.36 13.37 12.28
N TRP A 286 2.96 14.60 12.63
CA TRP A 286 1.80 15.27 12.02
C TRP A 286 1.97 15.49 10.52
N GLN A 287 3.16 15.92 10.04
CA GLN A 287 3.43 16.10 8.61
C GLN A 287 3.25 14.79 7.83
N GLY A 288 3.57 13.65 8.44
CA GLY A 288 3.32 12.32 7.87
C GLY A 288 1.84 11.93 7.79
N GLU A 289 1.01 12.48 8.68
CA GLU A 289 -0.41 12.16 8.79
C GLU A 289 -1.34 13.17 8.11
N THR A 290 -0.91 14.46 8.02
CA THR A 290 -1.78 15.53 7.53
C THR A 290 -2.13 15.38 6.06
N HIS A 291 -3.39 15.66 5.74
CA HIS A 291 -3.88 15.77 4.36
C HIS A 291 -3.66 17.16 3.74
N ARG A 292 -3.09 18.13 4.48
CA ARG A 292 -2.84 19.50 3.99
C ARG A 292 -1.96 19.53 2.74
N ASN A 293 -0.90 18.72 2.73
CA ASN A 293 0.05 18.62 1.63
C ASN A 293 -0.28 17.47 0.65
N ARG A 294 -1.31 16.67 0.96
CA ARG A 294 -1.86 15.71 0.00
C ARG A 294 -2.75 16.47 -0.96
N THR A 295 -2.37 16.48 -2.22
CA THR A 295 -3.22 16.98 -3.30
C THR A 295 -4.55 16.22 -3.28
N GLU A 296 -5.67 16.93 -3.41
CA GLU A 296 -6.99 16.27 -3.59
C GLU A 296 -6.91 15.26 -4.75
N PRO A 297 -7.66 14.16 -4.70
CA PRO A 297 -7.79 13.29 -5.87
C PRO A 297 -8.15 14.05 -7.16
N ASN A 298 -8.91 15.13 -7.07
CA ASN A 298 -9.21 16.00 -8.22
C ASN A 298 -8.02 16.88 -8.67
N ASP A 299 -7.09 17.19 -7.76
CA ASP A 299 -5.87 17.97 -8.07
C ASP A 299 -4.69 17.04 -8.48
N ILE A 300 -4.82 15.73 -8.22
CA ILE A 300 -3.83 14.71 -8.58
C ILE A 300 -3.87 14.42 -10.08
N LEU A 301 -5.00 14.72 -10.72
CA LEU A 301 -5.28 14.31 -12.09
C LEU A 301 -5.04 15.50 -13.02
N GLY A 302 -3.93 15.45 -13.76
CA GLY A 302 -3.54 16.48 -14.73
C GLY A 302 -4.42 16.47 -16.00
N PRO A 303 -4.17 17.38 -16.98
CA PRO A 303 -5.09 17.68 -18.10
C PRO A 303 -5.33 16.57 -19.14
N ARG A 304 -4.90 15.32 -18.88
CA ARG A 304 -5.20 14.14 -19.70
C ARG A 304 -5.66 12.99 -18.81
N SER A 305 -6.92 13.06 -18.38
CA SER A 305 -7.61 11.98 -17.67
C SER A 305 -7.83 10.80 -18.61
N ILE A 306 -7.39 9.62 -18.19
CA ILE A 306 -7.75 8.37 -18.86
C ILE A 306 -9.17 8.03 -18.38
N PRO A 307 -10.14 7.82 -19.30
CA PRO A 307 -11.50 7.48 -18.90
C PRO A 307 -11.53 6.32 -17.89
N GLY A 308 -12.29 6.47 -16.81
CA GLY A 308 -12.46 5.46 -15.76
C GLY A 308 -11.33 5.39 -14.69
N VAL A 309 -10.13 5.89 -14.98
CA VAL A 309 -8.98 5.73 -14.06
C VAL A 309 -9.09 6.63 -12.83
N ASP A 310 -9.47 7.88 -13.02
CA ASP A 310 -9.51 8.86 -11.93
C ASP A 310 -10.54 8.53 -10.83
N PRO A 311 -11.77 8.14 -11.17
CA PRO A 311 -12.74 7.65 -10.19
C PRO A 311 -12.24 6.40 -9.46
N LEU A 312 -11.62 5.47 -10.19
CA LEU A 312 -11.10 4.21 -9.66
C LEU A 312 -9.95 4.41 -8.66
N ILE A 313 -9.01 5.32 -8.95
CA ILE A 313 -7.95 5.67 -8.00
C ILE A 313 -8.56 6.24 -6.70
N ARG A 314 -9.56 7.12 -6.82
CA ARG A 314 -10.24 7.67 -5.63
C ARG A 314 -10.93 6.59 -4.80
N HIS A 315 -11.53 5.61 -5.47
CA HIS A 315 -12.16 4.45 -4.83
C HIS A 315 -11.14 3.57 -4.11
N LEU A 316 -9.98 3.30 -4.73
CA LEU A 316 -8.92 2.44 -4.19
C LEU A 316 -8.09 3.06 -3.04
N MET A 317 -7.95 4.39 -3.01
CA MET A 317 -7.09 5.05 -2.02
C MET A 317 -7.43 4.75 -0.55
N PRO A 318 -8.70 4.61 -0.13
CA PRO A 318 -9.05 4.24 1.25
C PRO A 318 -8.56 2.85 1.69
N ALA A 319 -8.33 1.93 0.74
CA ALA A 319 -7.81 0.59 1.03
C ALA A 319 -6.31 0.62 1.41
N VAL A 320 -5.58 1.70 1.06
CA VAL A 320 -4.17 1.86 1.41
C VAL A 320 -4.05 2.47 2.81
N ALA A 321 -3.60 1.67 3.75
CA ALA A 321 -3.40 2.10 5.13
C ALA A 321 -2.17 3.00 5.29
N ALA A 322 -2.08 3.71 6.43
CA ALA A 322 -1.00 4.65 6.71
C ALA A 322 0.39 4.00 6.77
N ASP A 323 0.48 2.72 7.10
CA ASP A 323 1.72 1.94 7.11
C ASP A 323 2.15 1.44 5.72
N GLY A 324 1.34 1.68 4.68
CA GLY A 324 1.58 1.26 3.31
C GLY A 324 0.99 -0.10 2.93
N ALA A 325 0.35 -0.80 3.86
CA ALA A 325 -0.40 -2.01 3.56
C ALA A 325 -1.65 -1.71 2.72
N VAL A 326 -2.03 -2.64 1.87
CA VAL A 326 -3.37 -2.62 1.25
C VAL A 326 -4.24 -3.61 1.99
N ARG A 327 -5.29 -3.11 2.65
CA ARG A 327 -6.20 -3.92 3.47
C ARG A 327 -7.59 -3.93 2.87
N ASP A 328 -8.06 -5.14 2.66
CA ASP A 328 -9.43 -5.39 2.24
C ASP A 328 -9.97 -6.60 3.01
N ARG A 329 -11.28 -6.74 3.09
CA ARG A 329 -11.91 -7.86 3.76
C ARG A 329 -12.18 -8.97 2.74
N CYS A 330 -11.61 -10.15 3.01
CA CYS A 330 -12.00 -11.34 2.28
C CYS A 330 -13.49 -11.65 2.52
N ALA A 331 -14.21 -11.96 1.46
CA ALA A 331 -15.62 -12.31 1.54
C ALA A 331 -15.85 -13.61 2.35
N SER A 332 -17.01 -13.69 3.01
CA SER A 332 -17.40 -14.84 3.82
C SER A 332 -17.62 -16.09 2.97
N ARG A 333 -17.21 -17.27 3.49
CA ARG A 333 -17.43 -18.56 2.84
C ARG A 333 -18.23 -19.52 3.72
N VAL A 334 -18.93 -20.42 3.05
CA VAL A 334 -19.77 -21.45 3.73
C VAL A 334 -18.92 -22.43 4.52
N LEU A 335 -17.81 -22.91 3.98
CA LEU A 335 -16.94 -23.91 4.63
C LEU A 335 -16.45 -23.44 6.00
N GLU A 336 -15.84 -22.27 6.05
CA GLU A 336 -15.28 -21.72 7.30
C GLU A 336 -16.38 -21.38 8.30
N THR A 337 -17.48 -20.84 7.82
CA THR A 337 -18.63 -20.50 8.68
C THR A 337 -19.28 -21.75 9.28
N ALA A 338 -19.41 -22.84 8.51
CA ALA A 338 -19.95 -24.11 8.99
C ALA A 338 -19.04 -24.75 10.05
N LEU A 339 -17.72 -24.73 9.83
CA LEU A 339 -16.74 -25.21 10.81
C LEU A 339 -16.75 -24.36 12.08
N LEU A 340 -16.82 -23.02 11.96
CA LEU A 340 -16.94 -22.12 13.11
C LEU A 340 -18.21 -22.43 13.91
N PHE A 341 -19.36 -22.48 13.25
CA PHE A 341 -20.65 -22.78 13.90
C PHE A 341 -20.60 -24.11 14.64
N SER A 342 -20.04 -25.15 13.99
CA SER A 342 -19.90 -26.48 14.62
C SER A 342 -19.00 -26.43 15.84
N LEU A 343 -17.90 -25.67 15.81
CA LEU A 343 -16.97 -25.57 16.94
C LEU A 343 -17.58 -24.78 18.10
N LEU A 344 -18.24 -23.64 17.83
CA LEU A 344 -18.95 -22.82 18.83
C LEU A 344 -20.04 -23.65 19.53
N ARG A 345 -20.85 -24.35 18.75
CA ARG A 345 -21.88 -25.26 19.29
C ARG A 345 -21.30 -26.38 20.18
N ALA A 346 -20.16 -26.95 19.79
CA ALA A 346 -19.52 -28.02 20.50
C ALA A 346 -18.78 -27.56 21.78
N THR A 347 -18.49 -26.26 21.93
CA THR A 347 -17.88 -25.69 23.13
C THR A 347 -18.89 -24.94 24.01
N ASP A 348 -20.12 -24.78 23.54
CA ASP A 348 -21.20 -24.03 24.21
C ASP A 348 -20.78 -22.61 24.62
N THR A 349 -20.12 -21.90 23.67
CA THR A 349 -19.58 -20.57 23.90
C THR A 349 -19.99 -19.63 22.78
N HIS A 350 -19.90 -18.32 23.02
CA HIS A 350 -20.10 -17.27 22.00
C HIS A 350 -21.46 -17.40 21.28
N SER A 351 -22.54 -17.46 22.02
CA SER A 351 -23.91 -17.71 21.51
C SER A 351 -24.38 -16.68 20.48
N ALA A 352 -23.95 -15.40 20.61
CA ALA A 352 -24.29 -14.35 19.65
C ALA A 352 -23.61 -14.60 18.30
N GLU A 353 -22.33 -14.92 18.27
CA GLU A 353 -21.55 -15.21 17.08
C GLU A 353 -22.00 -16.53 16.43
N GLN A 354 -22.40 -17.49 17.25
CA GLN A 354 -23.02 -18.74 16.78
C GLN A 354 -24.32 -18.47 16.02
N GLU A 355 -25.21 -17.60 16.53
CA GLU A 355 -26.47 -17.24 15.85
C GLU A 355 -26.19 -16.41 14.58
N LEU A 356 -25.19 -15.54 14.57
CA LEU A 356 -24.75 -14.85 13.36
C LEU A 356 -24.32 -15.84 12.28
N ALA A 357 -23.47 -16.82 12.61
CA ALA A 357 -23.03 -17.85 11.68
C ALA A 357 -24.23 -18.68 11.16
N ALA A 358 -25.16 -19.06 12.04
CA ALA A 358 -26.37 -19.78 11.64
C ALA A 358 -27.26 -18.98 10.69
N ARG A 359 -27.43 -17.69 10.90
CA ARG A 359 -28.18 -16.79 10.00
C ARG A 359 -27.53 -16.69 8.62
N TYR A 360 -26.21 -16.51 8.58
CA TYR A 360 -25.46 -16.54 7.34
C TYR A 360 -25.68 -17.83 6.55
N LEU A 361 -25.49 -18.99 7.18
CA LEU A 361 -25.67 -20.30 6.54
C LEU A 361 -27.09 -20.49 5.98
N ARG A 362 -28.12 -20.12 6.76
CA ARG A 362 -29.51 -20.21 6.30
C ARG A 362 -29.77 -19.29 5.10
N ALA A 363 -29.28 -18.06 5.11
CA ALA A 363 -29.44 -17.10 4.03
C ALA A 363 -28.74 -17.57 2.74
N ARG A 364 -27.57 -18.21 2.85
CA ARG A 364 -26.82 -18.72 1.68
C ARG A 364 -27.40 -20.01 1.09
N ARG A 365 -28.30 -20.69 1.80
CA ARG A 365 -28.81 -22.01 1.38
C ARG A 365 -29.57 -21.98 0.05
N ALA A 366 -30.25 -20.89 -0.27
CA ALA A 366 -31.06 -20.77 -1.48
C ALA A 366 -30.21 -20.71 -2.77
N ASP A 367 -29.06 -20.04 -2.70
CA ASP A 367 -28.16 -19.80 -3.83
C ASP A 367 -26.91 -20.69 -3.80
N ALA A 368 -26.88 -21.68 -2.87
CA ALA A 368 -25.74 -22.54 -2.65
C ALA A 368 -25.53 -23.52 -3.82
N ASP A 369 -24.29 -23.67 -4.24
CA ASP A 369 -23.90 -24.78 -5.11
C ASP A 369 -24.01 -26.14 -4.38
N ALA A 370 -23.75 -27.22 -5.08
CA ALA A 370 -23.94 -28.57 -4.53
C ALA A 370 -23.01 -28.87 -3.33
N LEU A 371 -21.80 -28.28 -3.30
CA LEU A 371 -20.86 -28.46 -2.21
C LEU A 371 -21.26 -27.61 -1.00
N ASP A 372 -21.55 -26.33 -1.21
CA ASP A 372 -22.00 -25.42 -0.16
C ASP A 372 -23.35 -25.91 0.45
N ALA A 373 -24.26 -26.37 -0.39
CA ALA A 373 -25.52 -26.96 0.06
C ALA A 373 -25.30 -28.20 0.98
N LEU A 374 -24.37 -29.08 0.61
CA LEU A 374 -23.99 -30.23 1.43
C LEU A 374 -23.40 -29.80 2.78
N LEU A 375 -22.52 -28.82 2.80
CA LEU A 375 -21.89 -28.33 4.02
C LEU A 375 -22.90 -27.62 4.95
N ILE A 376 -23.81 -26.83 4.39
CA ILE A 376 -24.89 -26.18 5.14
C ILE A 376 -25.82 -27.24 5.75
N ASP A 377 -26.27 -28.21 4.96
CA ASP A 377 -27.13 -29.29 5.43
C ASP A 377 -26.45 -30.14 6.51
N ALA A 378 -25.15 -30.48 6.32
CA ALA A 378 -24.36 -31.22 7.31
C ALA A 378 -24.25 -30.49 8.66
N CYS A 379 -24.20 -29.17 8.60
CA CYS A 379 -24.04 -28.29 9.76
C CYS A 379 -25.37 -28.04 10.50
N LEU A 380 -26.44 -27.72 9.76
CA LEU A 380 -27.72 -27.29 10.31
C LEU A 380 -28.67 -28.50 10.58
N ASP A 381 -28.60 -29.55 9.76
CA ASP A 381 -29.37 -30.80 9.94
C ASP A 381 -28.45 -32.04 9.87
N PRO A 382 -27.59 -32.23 10.86
CA PRO A 382 -26.58 -33.29 10.87
C PRO A 382 -27.15 -34.70 10.83
N LYS A 383 -28.31 -34.94 11.48
CA LYS A 383 -28.91 -36.28 11.59
C LYS A 383 -29.40 -36.81 10.23
N THR A 384 -30.03 -35.93 9.45
CA THR A 384 -30.56 -36.29 8.11
C THR A 384 -29.46 -36.36 7.07
N THR A 385 -28.39 -35.56 7.23
CA THR A 385 -27.31 -35.45 6.25
C THR A 385 -26.23 -36.53 6.41
N ALA A 386 -25.88 -36.91 7.62
CA ALA A 386 -24.79 -37.87 7.91
C ALA A 386 -24.84 -39.18 7.07
N PRO A 387 -25.99 -39.85 6.88
CA PRO A 387 -26.04 -41.09 6.11
C PRO A 387 -25.68 -40.96 4.63
N ARG A 388 -25.92 -39.79 4.02
CA ARG A 388 -25.69 -39.50 2.57
C ARG A 388 -24.41 -38.72 2.31
N ALA A 389 -23.80 -38.16 3.35
CA ALA A 389 -22.70 -37.18 3.22
C ALA A 389 -21.48 -37.76 2.49
N VAL A 390 -21.08 -39.01 2.81
CA VAL A 390 -19.91 -39.68 2.20
C VAL A 390 -20.13 -39.95 0.70
N ALA A 391 -21.30 -40.42 0.30
CA ALA A 391 -21.63 -40.67 -1.10
C ALA A 391 -21.67 -39.34 -1.91
N ALA A 392 -22.30 -38.31 -1.32
CA ALA A 392 -22.35 -36.96 -1.93
C ALA A 392 -20.95 -36.35 -2.08
N ALA A 393 -20.09 -36.44 -1.04
CA ALA A 393 -18.71 -35.96 -1.10
C ALA A 393 -17.89 -36.70 -2.18
N THR A 394 -18.06 -38.01 -2.31
CA THR A 394 -17.37 -38.82 -3.33
C THR A 394 -17.80 -38.40 -4.74
N ALA A 395 -19.11 -38.17 -4.97
CA ALA A 395 -19.63 -37.72 -6.25
C ALA A 395 -19.11 -36.35 -6.64
N LEU A 396 -19.06 -35.42 -5.67
CA LEU A 396 -18.52 -34.05 -5.84
C LEU A 396 -16.99 -34.03 -6.07
N ALA A 397 -16.24 -35.00 -5.52
CA ALA A 397 -14.80 -35.09 -5.68
C ALA A 397 -14.36 -35.74 -6.99
N LEU A 398 -15.20 -36.50 -7.68
CA LEU A 398 -14.88 -37.17 -8.96
C LEU A 398 -14.37 -36.22 -10.04
N PRO A 399 -14.97 -35.02 -10.30
CA PRO A 399 -14.45 -34.04 -11.24
C PRO A 399 -13.11 -33.44 -10.81
N LEU A 400 -12.80 -33.40 -9.51
CA LEU A 400 -11.61 -32.77 -8.94
C LEU A 400 -10.33 -33.62 -9.11
N ASN A 401 -10.50 -34.92 -9.40
CA ASN A 401 -9.40 -35.87 -9.54
C ASN A 401 -8.77 -35.90 -10.95
N ARG A 402 -9.33 -35.19 -11.92
CA ARG A 402 -8.82 -35.13 -13.28
C ARG A 402 -7.59 -34.21 -13.32
N GLY A 403 -6.40 -34.81 -13.42
CA GLY A 403 -5.15 -34.12 -13.76
C GLY A 403 -4.06 -34.05 -12.69
N THR A 404 -4.31 -34.42 -11.41
CA THR A 404 -3.28 -34.32 -10.36
C THR A 404 -3.19 -35.60 -9.56
N ALA A 405 -2.30 -36.51 -9.93
CA ALA A 405 -2.03 -37.75 -9.18
C ALA A 405 -1.66 -37.44 -7.71
N GLY A 406 -2.38 -38.01 -6.76
CA GLY A 406 -2.15 -37.89 -5.31
C GLY A 406 -2.83 -36.69 -4.60
N ARG A 407 -2.96 -35.52 -5.21
CA ARG A 407 -3.59 -34.34 -4.58
C ARG A 407 -5.13 -34.49 -4.45
N GLY A 408 -5.78 -35.20 -5.33
CA GLY A 408 -7.23 -35.48 -5.27
C GLY A 408 -7.63 -36.33 -4.08
N GLN A 409 -6.83 -37.33 -3.70
CA GLN A 409 -7.10 -38.17 -2.53
C GLN A 409 -7.02 -37.38 -1.23
N LEU A 410 -6.02 -36.49 -1.06
CA LEU A 410 -5.90 -35.64 0.12
C LEU A 410 -7.10 -34.69 0.24
N LYS A 411 -7.57 -34.10 -0.86
CA LYS A 411 -8.77 -33.23 -0.86
C LYS A 411 -10.03 -33.97 -0.44
N LEU A 412 -10.22 -35.17 -0.97
CA LEU A 412 -11.35 -36.03 -0.56
C LEU A 412 -11.26 -36.42 0.93
N ALA A 413 -10.06 -36.75 1.40
CA ALA A 413 -9.81 -37.04 2.81
C ALA A 413 -10.17 -35.83 3.69
N MET A 414 -9.73 -34.63 3.32
CA MET A 414 -10.07 -33.39 4.04
C MET A 414 -11.58 -33.14 4.04
N LEU A 415 -12.28 -33.31 2.90
CA LEU A 415 -13.73 -33.14 2.84
C LEU A 415 -14.46 -34.14 3.72
N ARG A 416 -14.01 -35.42 3.79
CA ARG A 416 -14.57 -36.42 4.73
C ARG A 416 -14.36 -36.02 6.19
N VAL A 417 -13.19 -35.51 6.53
CA VAL A 417 -12.92 -34.97 7.87
C VAL A 417 -13.84 -33.79 8.19
N VAL A 418 -14.02 -32.83 7.26
CA VAL A 418 -14.95 -31.71 7.44
C VAL A 418 -16.38 -32.25 7.73
N LEU A 419 -16.89 -33.15 6.91
CA LEU A 419 -18.23 -33.75 7.12
C LEU A 419 -18.34 -34.50 8.43
N HIS A 420 -17.27 -35.21 8.84
CA HIS A 420 -17.22 -35.83 10.17
C HIS A 420 -17.37 -34.80 11.29
N LEU A 421 -16.65 -33.68 11.19
CA LEU A 421 -16.71 -32.59 12.18
C LEU A 421 -18.06 -31.87 12.21
N LEU A 422 -18.75 -31.77 11.07
CA LEU A 422 -20.06 -31.10 10.95
C LEU A 422 -21.22 -31.98 11.37
N CYS A 423 -21.27 -33.26 10.93
CA CYS A 423 -22.44 -34.11 11.11
C CYS A 423 -22.13 -35.53 11.61
N GLY A 424 -20.88 -35.86 11.97
CA GLY A 424 -20.50 -37.21 12.44
C GLY A 424 -20.43 -38.24 11.34
N ALA A 425 -20.40 -37.88 10.06
CA ALA A 425 -20.27 -38.80 8.94
C ALA A 425 -18.98 -39.64 9.08
N PRO A 426 -18.98 -40.95 8.67
CA PRO A 426 -17.78 -41.77 8.80
C PRO A 426 -16.62 -41.22 7.94
N VAL A 427 -15.43 -41.10 8.53
CA VAL A 427 -14.22 -40.64 7.84
C VAL A 427 -13.71 -41.70 6.85
N GLY A 428 -13.88 -42.99 7.22
CA GLY A 428 -13.29 -44.13 6.51
C GLY A 428 -11.80 -44.30 6.83
N ASP A 429 -11.22 -45.31 6.26
CA ASP A 429 -9.78 -45.56 6.37
C ASP A 429 -9.04 -44.65 5.38
N LEU A 430 -8.18 -43.79 5.91
CA LEU A 430 -7.34 -42.88 5.14
C LEU A 430 -5.89 -43.31 5.34
N ASP A 431 -5.22 -43.74 4.30
CA ASP A 431 -3.79 -44.06 4.34
C ASP A 431 -2.96 -42.77 4.45
N ILE A 432 -2.84 -42.28 5.68
CA ILE A 432 -2.06 -41.06 6.00
C ILE A 432 -0.78 -41.48 6.72
N PRO A 433 0.39 -41.44 6.04
CA PRO A 433 1.65 -41.82 6.68
C PRO A 433 2.02 -40.84 7.82
N PRO A 434 2.77 -41.33 8.84
CA PRO A 434 3.35 -40.44 9.85
C PRO A 434 4.21 -39.33 9.22
N ILE A 435 4.30 -38.18 9.89
CA ILE A 435 5.16 -37.12 9.49
C ILE A 435 6.60 -37.47 9.86
N SER A 436 7.49 -37.54 8.86
CA SER A 436 8.92 -37.72 9.06
C SER A 436 9.59 -36.38 9.34
N THR A 437 10.67 -36.38 10.11
CA THR A 437 11.55 -35.21 10.33
C THR A 437 12.28 -34.77 9.05
N THR A 438 12.29 -35.62 8.03
CA THR A 438 12.87 -35.32 6.71
C THR A 438 11.85 -34.76 5.71
N ASP A 439 10.57 -34.69 6.06
CA ASP A 439 9.52 -34.15 5.20
C ASP A 439 9.65 -32.61 5.16
N GLU A 440 9.97 -32.06 4.01
CA GLU A 440 9.84 -30.61 3.77
C GLU A 440 8.35 -30.28 3.52
N LEU A 441 7.62 -29.94 4.57
CA LEU A 441 6.20 -29.58 4.50
C LEU A 441 5.98 -28.11 4.73
N THR A 442 4.93 -27.55 4.09
CA THR A 442 4.43 -26.25 4.53
C THR A 442 3.82 -26.37 5.93
N THR A 443 3.81 -25.26 6.68
CA THR A 443 3.12 -25.19 7.98
C THR A 443 1.65 -25.62 7.85
N PHE A 444 0.96 -25.25 6.77
CA PHE A 444 -0.42 -25.66 6.47
C PHE A 444 -0.54 -27.18 6.27
N THR A 445 0.33 -27.76 5.45
CA THR A 445 0.31 -29.19 5.14
C THR A 445 0.60 -30.02 6.39
N GLU A 446 1.53 -29.57 7.23
CA GLU A 446 1.85 -30.23 8.49
C GLU A 446 0.63 -30.29 9.41
N VAL A 447 -0.04 -29.13 9.63
CA VAL A 447 -1.28 -29.09 10.44
C VAL A 447 -2.37 -29.98 9.83
N HIS A 448 -2.59 -29.91 8.51
CA HIS A 448 -3.61 -30.73 7.85
C HIS A 448 -3.34 -32.23 8.01
N ARG A 449 -2.09 -32.68 7.86
CA ARG A 449 -1.73 -34.11 8.08
C ARG A 449 -1.95 -34.51 9.53
N LEU A 450 -1.57 -33.68 10.50
CA LEU A 450 -1.83 -33.95 11.92
C LEU A 450 -3.33 -34.02 12.21
N VAL A 451 -4.12 -33.11 11.66
CA VAL A 451 -5.60 -33.13 11.79
C VAL A 451 -6.20 -34.42 11.22
N LEU A 452 -5.79 -34.80 9.99
CA LEU A 452 -6.28 -36.05 9.37
C LEU A 452 -5.98 -37.25 10.24
N ARG A 453 -4.77 -37.41 10.77
CA ARG A 453 -4.36 -38.51 11.66
C ARG A 453 -5.11 -38.51 12.98
N ILE A 454 -5.29 -37.36 13.61
CA ILE A 454 -6.00 -37.22 14.88
C ILE A 454 -7.51 -37.50 14.73
N VAL A 455 -8.11 -36.96 13.65
CA VAL A 455 -9.57 -37.10 13.46
C VAL A 455 -9.97 -38.52 13.01
N GLN A 456 -9.17 -39.18 12.16
CA GLN A 456 -9.48 -40.55 11.76
C GLN A 456 -9.21 -41.57 12.86
N ALA A 457 -8.36 -41.31 13.83
CA ALA A 457 -8.02 -42.23 14.90
C ALA A 457 -9.27 -42.61 15.71
N PRO A 458 -9.48 -43.90 16.05
CA PRO A 458 -10.66 -44.33 16.81
C PRO A 458 -10.73 -43.67 18.19
N HIS A 459 -9.60 -43.44 18.81
CA HIS A 459 -9.43 -42.67 20.04
C HIS A 459 -8.12 -41.87 20.00
N PRO A 460 -8.05 -40.69 20.66
CA PRO A 460 -6.90 -39.79 20.56
C PRO A 460 -5.55 -40.41 20.96
N GLU A 461 -5.54 -41.37 21.85
CA GLU A 461 -4.36 -42.09 22.35
C GLU A 461 -3.71 -42.98 21.28
N ALA A 462 -4.43 -43.31 20.21
CA ALA A 462 -3.88 -44.03 19.07
C ALA A 462 -2.88 -43.19 18.25
N VAL A 463 -2.88 -41.87 18.45
CA VAL A 463 -1.90 -40.94 17.85
C VAL A 463 -0.78 -40.66 18.85
N SER A 464 0.46 -40.62 18.38
CA SER A 464 1.62 -40.46 19.25
C SER A 464 1.53 -39.18 20.07
N PRO A 465 2.03 -39.17 21.33
CA PRO A 465 2.11 -37.92 22.12
C PRO A 465 2.86 -36.80 21.41
N GLY A 466 3.94 -37.08 20.68
CA GLY A 466 4.73 -36.14 19.95
C GLY A 466 3.94 -35.41 18.85
N GLU A 467 3.08 -36.12 18.09
CA GLU A 467 2.22 -35.52 17.07
C GLU A 467 1.15 -34.61 17.69
N ARG A 468 0.59 -35.01 18.84
CA ARG A 468 -0.40 -34.19 19.56
C ARG A 468 0.21 -32.90 20.14
N GLU A 469 1.40 -32.98 20.76
CA GLU A 469 2.13 -31.81 21.25
C GLU A 469 2.59 -30.92 20.08
N ARG A 470 3.05 -31.52 18.98
CA ARG A 470 3.44 -30.76 17.78
C ARG A 470 2.30 -29.91 17.22
N LEU A 471 1.06 -30.45 17.20
CA LEU A 471 -0.11 -29.67 16.80
C LEU A 471 -0.35 -28.49 17.76
N LEU A 472 -0.21 -28.68 19.06
CA LEU A 472 -0.34 -27.60 20.06
C LEU A 472 0.74 -26.53 19.90
N ASP A 473 1.99 -26.95 19.65
CA ASP A 473 3.10 -26.04 19.42
C ASP A 473 2.86 -25.18 18.17
N LEU A 474 2.46 -25.80 17.05
CA LEU A 474 2.14 -25.10 15.81
C LEU A 474 1.03 -24.07 16.02
N LEU A 475 -0.10 -24.45 16.61
CA LEU A 475 -1.20 -23.54 16.86
C LEU A 475 -0.88 -22.50 17.94
N GLY A 476 0.11 -22.75 18.80
CA GLY A 476 0.64 -21.80 19.78
C GLY A 476 1.56 -20.73 19.19
N THR A 477 2.00 -20.90 17.95
CA THR A 477 2.82 -19.89 17.22
C THR A 477 1.92 -18.83 16.56
N GLY A 478 2.49 -17.77 16.01
CA GLY A 478 1.71 -16.78 15.25
C GLY A 478 0.83 -15.86 16.11
N ARG A 479 1.19 -15.62 17.37
CA ARG A 479 0.40 -14.81 18.34
C ARG A 479 0.14 -13.36 17.89
N ASN A 480 0.86 -12.89 16.87
CA ASN A 480 0.75 -11.51 16.37
C ASN A 480 -0.33 -11.33 15.29
N ARG A 481 -1.08 -12.39 14.95
CA ARG A 481 -2.14 -12.33 13.95
C ARG A 481 -3.49 -12.70 14.54
N VAL A 482 -4.58 -12.26 13.86
CA VAL A 482 -5.94 -12.63 14.23
C VAL A 482 -6.15 -14.12 13.97
N LEU A 483 -5.87 -14.62 12.76
CA LEU A 483 -5.94 -16.04 12.45
C LEU A 483 -4.54 -16.67 12.39
N TRP A 484 -4.45 -17.96 12.71
CA TRP A 484 -3.22 -18.71 12.55
C TRP A 484 -2.82 -18.77 11.06
N GLU A 485 -1.60 -18.32 10.73
CA GLU A 485 -1.10 -18.22 9.34
C GLU A 485 -2.14 -17.62 8.36
N ALA A 486 -2.89 -16.64 8.79
CA ALA A 486 -3.97 -15.97 8.05
C ALA A 486 -5.13 -16.90 7.58
N SER A 487 -5.14 -18.18 7.89
CA SER A 487 -6.06 -19.17 7.36
C SER A 487 -7.12 -19.61 8.39
N ALA A 488 -8.38 -19.24 8.16
CA ALA A 488 -9.50 -19.69 8.99
C ALA A 488 -9.69 -21.20 8.92
N THR A 489 -9.62 -21.79 7.71
CA THR A 489 -9.79 -23.23 7.51
C THR A 489 -8.79 -24.03 8.35
N THR A 490 -7.50 -23.73 8.24
CA THR A 490 -6.44 -24.46 8.95
C THR A 490 -6.55 -24.26 10.46
N HIS A 491 -6.83 -23.04 10.90
CA HIS A 491 -7.03 -22.70 12.31
C HIS A 491 -8.21 -23.52 12.90
N LEU A 492 -9.37 -23.50 12.25
CA LEU A 492 -10.57 -24.23 12.66
C LEU A 492 -10.33 -25.74 12.75
N LEU A 493 -9.75 -26.32 11.70
CA LEU A 493 -9.44 -27.75 11.65
C LEU A 493 -8.49 -28.16 12.78
N GLY A 494 -7.46 -27.35 13.03
CA GLY A 494 -6.53 -27.54 14.15
C GLY A 494 -7.24 -27.53 15.51
N LEU A 495 -8.12 -26.54 15.76
CA LEU A 495 -8.86 -26.43 17.00
C LEU A 495 -9.84 -27.60 17.20
N HIS A 496 -10.54 -28.03 16.14
CA HIS A 496 -11.38 -29.21 16.17
C HIS A 496 -10.59 -30.49 16.55
N ALA A 497 -9.38 -30.65 16.01
CA ALA A 497 -8.51 -31.77 16.33
C ALA A 497 -8.02 -31.72 17.80
N VAL A 498 -7.59 -30.53 18.27
CA VAL A 498 -7.16 -30.34 19.68
C VAL A 498 -8.30 -30.66 20.64
N ARG A 499 -9.52 -30.25 20.32
CA ARG A 499 -10.71 -30.54 21.16
C ARG A 499 -10.91 -32.05 21.41
N ARG A 500 -10.49 -32.91 20.49
CA ARG A 500 -10.64 -34.40 20.67
C ARG A 500 -9.76 -34.92 21.80
N PHE A 501 -8.58 -34.36 22.07
CA PHE A 501 -7.67 -34.92 23.09
C PHE A 501 -7.40 -33.96 24.26
N ARG A 502 -7.65 -32.66 24.11
CA ARG A 502 -7.56 -31.64 25.20
C ARG A 502 -8.67 -30.60 25.07
N PRO A 503 -9.93 -30.98 25.37
CA PRO A 503 -11.11 -30.12 25.11
C PRO A 503 -11.09 -28.76 25.87
N THR A 504 -10.36 -28.67 26.99
CA THR A 504 -10.25 -27.46 27.82
C THR A 504 -8.92 -26.72 27.64
N HIS A 505 -8.12 -27.07 26.62
CA HIS A 505 -6.82 -26.42 26.42
C HIS A 505 -7.01 -24.96 25.99
N ARG A 506 -6.18 -24.04 26.56
CA ARG A 506 -6.27 -22.59 26.31
C ARG A 506 -6.23 -22.21 24.81
N VAL A 507 -5.54 -22.97 23.97
CA VAL A 507 -5.47 -22.76 22.53
C VAL A 507 -6.86 -22.70 21.90
N ILE A 508 -7.83 -23.46 22.44
CA ILE A 508 -9.22 -23.47 21.93
C ILE A 508 -9.90 -22.15 22.27
N ALA A 509 -9.85 -21.70 23.51
CA ALA A 509 -10.48 -20.44 23.94
C ALA A 509 -9.85 -19.23 23.22
N ASP A 510 -8.50 -19.17 23.16
CA ASP A 510 -7.76 -18.13 22.44
C ASP A 510 -8.08 -18.14 20.93
N GLY A 511 -8.16 -19.34 20.33
CA GLY A 511 -8.49 -19.51 18.92
C GLY A 511 -9.93 -19.11 18.61
N LEU A 512 -10.90 -19.49 19.45
CA LEU A 512 -12.30 -19.08 19.29
C LEU A 512 -12.47 -17.56 19.35
N LEU A 513 -11.85 -16.91 20.34
CA LEU A 513 -11.88 -15.45 20.44
C LEU A 513 -11.35 -14.79 19.15
N ARG A 514 -10.26 -15.30 18.58
CA ARG A 514 -9.68 -14.77 17.34
C ARG A 514 -10.58 -15.01 16.14
N LEU A 515 -11.18 -16.19 16.03
CA LEU A 515 -12.11 -16.52 14.94
C LEU A 515 -13.39 -15.67 15.00
N THR A 516 -13.92 -15.41 16.20
CA THR A 516 -15.09 -14.53 16.34
C THR A 516 -14.76 -13.07 16.01
N LEU A 517 -13.54 -12.60 16.33
CA LEU A 517 -13.05 -11.27 15.90
C LEU A 517 -12.86 -11.18 14.37
N ALA A 518 -12.60 -12.28 13.69
CA ALA A 518 -12.46 -12.34 12.23
C ALA A 518 -13.80 -12.50 11.49
N GLN A 519 -14.91 -12.74 12.22
CA GLN A 519 -16.24 -12.89 11.63
C GLN A 519 -16.66 -11.57 10.93
N ASN A 520 -17.17 -11.70 9.72
CA ASN A 520 -17.64 -10.56 8.94
C ASN A 520 -19.01 -10.03 9.44
N PRO A 521 -19.39 -8.80 9.11
CA PRO A 521 -20.68 -8.21 9.52
C PRO A 521 -21.91 -9.00 9.04
N ASP A 522 -21.79 -9.78 7.95
CA ASP A 522 -22.85 -10.65 7.44
C ASP A 522 -23.04 -11.93 8.29
N GLY A 523 -22.18 -12.13 9.30
CA GLY A 523 -22.19 -13.29 10.17
C GLY A 523 -21.39 -14.47 9.66
N GLY A 524 -20.82 -14.40 8.47
CA GLY A 524 -19.93 -15.42 7.91
C GLY A 524 -18.48 -15.26 8.33
N LEU A 525 -17.68 -16.29 8.08
CA LEU A 525 -16.24 -16.25 8.31
C LEU A 525 -15.50 -16.32 6.97
N PRO A 526 -14.50 -15.46 6.73
CA PRO A 526 -13.70 -15.49 5.51
C PRO A 526 -12.71 -16.66 5.51
N PHE A 527 -12.18 -16.99 4.32
CA PHE A 527 -11.08 -17.96 4.19
C PHE A 527 -9.77 -17.43 4.78
N LEU A 528 -9.43 -16.18 4.46
CA LEU A 528 -8.24 -15.48 4.93
C LEU A 528 -8.64 -14.23 5.71
N ASP A 529 -7.88 -13.87 6.75
CA ASP A 529 -8.06 -12.59 7.44
C ASP A 529 -7.31 -11.44 6.76
N SER A 530 -6.31 -11.76 5.94
CA SER A 530 -5.51 -10.77 5.22
C SER A 530 -4.72 -11.39 4.06
N GLN A 531 -4.43 -10.57 3.07
CA GLN A 531 -3.47 -10.80 1.99
C GLN A 531 -2.67 -9.50 1.72
N ASP A 532 -2.41 -8.74 2.77
CA ASP A 532 -1.96 -7.34 2.72
C ASP A 532 -0.61 -7.14 2.02
N LEU A 533 0.34 -8.06 2.12
CA LEU A 533 1.63 -7.97 1.43
C LEU A 533 1.49 -8.19 -0.07
N TRP A 534 0.76 -9.24 -0.45
CA TRP A 534 0.50 -9.53 -1.85
C TRP A 534 -0.32 -8.41 -2.52
N LEU A 535 -1.39 -7.95 -1.85
CA LEU A 535 -2.22 -6.84 -2.31
C LEU A 535 -1.42 -5.53 -2.44
N ALA A 536 -0.55 -5.23 -1.46
CA ALA A 536 0.30 -4.04 -1.51
C ALA A 536 1.29 -4.09 -2.70
N ALA A 537 1.84 -5.26 -3.03
CA ALA A 537 2.74 -5.40 -4.17
C ALA A 537 1.98 -5.21 -5.50
N VAL A 538 0.81 -5.83 -5.68
CA VAL A 538 0.03 -5.76 -6.93
C VAL A 538 -0.58 -4.36 -7.13
N ALA A 539 -1.17 -3.77 -6.07
CA ALA A 539 -1.70 -2.41 -6.11
C ALA A 539 -0.58 -1.37 -6.30
N GLY A 540 0.57 -1.59 -5.67
CA GLY A 540 1.75 -0.73 -5.82
C GLY A 540 2.23 -0.67 -7.26
N LEU A 541 2.29 -1.80 -7.96
CA LEU A 541 2.61 -1.86 -9.40
C LEU A 541 1.60 -1.03 -10.23
N ALA A 542 0.30 -1.14 -9.94
CA ALA A 542 -0.73 -0.34 -10.62
C ALA A 542 -0.55 1.16 -10.35
N PHE A 543 -0.27 1.56 -9.12
CA PHE A 543 -0.12 2.97 -8.75
C PHE A 543 1.16 3.63 -9.29
N LEU A 544 2.23 2.87 -9.59
CA LEU A 544 3.49 3.42 -10.11
C LEU A 544 3.35 4.13 -11.46
N HIS A 545 2.32 3.82 -12.26
CA HIS A 545 2.01 4.50 -13.51
C HIS A 545 1.58 5.97 -13.29
N HIS A 546 1.26 6.37 -12.05
CA HIS A 546 0.91 7.73 -11.70
C HIS A 546 2.03 8.42 -10.91
N ALA A 547 2.73 9.35 -11.53
CA ALA A 547 3.84 10.09 -10.90
C ALA A 547 3.43 10.75 -9.57
N ARG A 548 2.17 11.18 -9.47
CA ARG A 548 1.61 11.84 -8.27
C ARG A 548 1.32 10.90 -7.11
N LEU A 549 1.21 9.57 -7.35
CA LEU A 549 1.07 8.56 -6.31
C LEU A 549 2.42 8.04 -5.78
N ARG A 550 3.55 8.58 -6.27
CA ARG A 550 4.89 8.17 -5.81
C ARG A 550 5.12 8.25 -4.30
N PRO A 551 4.62 9.24 -3.54
CA PRO A 551 4.75 9.22 -2.08
C PRO A 551 4.02 8.03 -1.46
N LEU A 552 2.83 7.70 -1.96
CA LEU A 552 2.05 6.55 -1.52
C LEU A 552 2.77 5.23 -1.85
N THR A 553 3.24 5.07 -3.10
CA THR A 553 3.95 3.86 -3.52
C THR A 553 5.28 3.68 -2.80
N ARG A 554 5.94 4.76 -2.36
CA ARG A 554 7.13 4.66 -1.48
C ARG A 554 6.79 4.08 -0.11
N GLY A 555 5.68 4.50 0.50
CA GLY A 555 5.18 3.93 1.75
C GLY A 555 4.87 2.44 1.60
N MET A 556 4.17 2.08 0.51
CA MET A 556 3.86 0.69 0.18
C MET A 556 5.13 -0.15 -0.04
N ALA A 557 6.11 0.37 -0.77
CA ALA A 557 7.38 -0.32 -1.01
C ALA A 557 8.20 -0.47 0.29
N ALA A 558 8.19 0.51 1.18
CA ALA A 558 8.82 0.40 2.49
C ALA A 558 8.14 -0.67 3.37
N PHE A 559 6.81 -0.74 3.36
CA PHE A 559 6.04 -1.80 4.01
C PHE A 559 6.43 -3.18 3.48
N VAL A 560 6.36 -3.39 2.17
CA VAL A 560 6.73 -4.66 1.53
C VAL A 560 8.18 -5.06 1.86
N ALA A 561 9.13 -4.12 1.77
CA ALA A 561 10.54 -4.38 2.07
C ALA A 561 10.78 -4.80 3.53
N ALA A 562 10.02 -4.25 4.48
CA ALA A 562 10.15 -4.54 5.90
C ALA A 562 9.72 -5.97 6.28
N TRP A 563 8.86 -6.59 5.49
CA TRP A 563 8.33 -7.94 5.76
C TRP A 563 9.06 -9.07 5.02
N GLN A 564 10.22 -8.79 4.40
CA GLN A 564 11.03 -9.86 3.82
C GLN A 564 11.49 -10.84 4.89
N ALA A 565 11.18 -12.11 4.73
CA ALA A 565 11.54 -13.16 5.66
C ALA A 565 13.06 -13.46 5.67
N ARG A 566 13.52 -14.23 6.66
CA ARG A 566 14.94 -14.60 6.80
C ARG A 566 15.46 -15.42 5.64
N ASP A 567 14.63 -16.26 5.04
CA ASP A 567 14.94 -17.06 3.85
C ASP A 567 15.04 -16.23 2.56
N GLY A 568 14.67 -14.95 2.58
CA GLY A 568 14.68 -14.04 1.45
C GLY A 568 13.38 -13.98 0.66
N GLY A 569 12.39 -14.83 0.97
CA GLY A 569 11.04 -14.79 0.42
C GLY A 569 10.14 -13.79 1.14
N TRP A 570 8.87 -13.75 0.74
CA TRP A 570 7.81 -13.01 1.41
C TRP A 570 6.59 -13.92 1.62
N PRO A 571 5.90 -13.81 2.75
CA PRO A 571 4.59 -14.43 2.94
C PRO A 571 3.50 -13.56 2.27
N PHE A 572 2.32 -14.12 1.97
CA PHE A 572 1.24 -13.34 1.35
C PHE A 572 0.60 -12.33 2.32
N ALA A 573 0.74 -12.53 3.62
CA ALA A 573 0.26 -11.60 4.64
C ALA A 573 1.31 -11.33 5.72
N SER A 574 1.32 -10.09 6.23
CA SER A 574 2.22 -9.65 7.29
C SER A 574 2.07 -10.51 8.55
N GLY A 575 3.18 -10.92 9.18
CA GLY A 575 3.19 -11.71 10.42
C GLY A 575 3.05 -13.21 10.25
N MET A 576 2.93 -13.74 9.03
CA MET A 576 3.03 -15.19 8.75
C MET A 576 4.48 -15.66 8.73
N MET A 577 4.66 -16.96 8.94
CA MET A 577 5.97 -17.63 8.88
C MET A 577 6.25 -18.23 7.51
N GLN A 578 5.21 -18.77 6.84
CA GLN A 578 5.33 -19.46 5.57
C GLN A 578 5.47 -18.45 4.42
N THR A 579 6.60 -18.50 3.72
CA THR A 579 6.85 -17.73 2.48
C THR A 579 6.35 -18.49 1.25
N ASP A 580 6.09 -17.76 0.16
CA ASP A 580 5.66 -18.35 -1.10
C ASP A 580 6.30 -17.64 -2.31
N VAL A 581 6.34 -18.36 -3.44
CA VAL A 581 6.97 -17.87 -4.67
C VAL A 581 6.14 -16.78 -5.34
N ASP A 582 4.80 -16.85 -5.31
CA ASP A 582 3.96 -15.82 -5.94
C ASP A 582 4.18 -14.46 -5.27
N THR A 583 4.01 -14.41 -3.95
CA THR A 583 4.22 -13.17 -3.21
C THR A 583 5.64 -12.66 -3.35
N ALA A 584 6.64 -13.54 -3.27
CA ALA A 584 8.04 -13.14 -3.45
C ALA A 584 8.28 -12.49 -4.82
N THR A 585 7.73 -13.06 -5.90
CA THR A 585 7.89 -12.49 -7.26
C THR A 585 7.18 -11.15 -7.41
N ARG A 586 5.94 -11.00 -6.90
CA ARG A 586 5.19 -9.75 -6.92
C ARG A 586 5.89 -8.65 -6.11
N CYS A 587 6.41 -8.98 -4.93
CA CYS A 587 7.19 -8.06 -4.11
C CYS A 587 8.47 -7.60 -4.82
N MET A 588 9.20 -8.51 -5.46
CA MET A 588 10.41 -8.18 -6.23
C MET A 588 10.09 -7.28 -7.43
N GLU A 589 9.05 -7.60 -8.21
CA GLU A 589 8.59 -6.78 -9.33
C GLU A 589 8.27 -5.35 -8.85
N PHE A 590 7.51 -5.23 -7.77
CA PHE A 590 7.13 -3.93 -7.21
C PHE A 590 8.31 -3.15 -6.64
N LEU A 591 9.15 -3.75 -5.80
CA LEU A 591 10.32 -3.09 -5.21
C LEU A 591 11.31 -2.62 -6.28
N ARG A 592 11.52 -3.42 -7.33
CA ARG A 592 12.36 -3.06 -8.47
C ARG A 592 11.80 -1.85 -9.23
N ALA A 593 10.51 -1.87 -9.54
CA ALA A 593 9.86 -0.79 -10.27
C ALA A 593 9.76 0.51 -9.43
N ALA A 594 9.64 0.38 -8.11
CA ALA A 594 9.61 1.51 -7.19
C ALA A 594 11.00 2.18 -7.05
N ASP A 595 12.04 1.41 -6.76
CA ASP A 595 13.43 1.89 -6.66
C ASP A 595 14.41 0.70 -6.54
N ALA A 596 14.93 0.22 -7.66
CA ALA A 596 15.84 -0.94 -7.72
C ALA A 596 17.13 -0.73 -6.92
N HIS A 597 17.64 0.50 -6.86
CA HIS A 597 18.88 0.80 -6.15
C HIS A 597 18.66 0.76 -4.63
N ARG A 598 17.60 1.39 -4.15
CA ARG A 598 17.24 1.44 -2.72
C ARG A 598 16.97 0.05 -2.16
N TYR A 599 16.28 -0.80 -2.92
CA TYR A 599 15.87 -2.14 -2.49
C TYR A 599 16.77 -3.26 -2.98
N ARG A 600 18.00 -2.94 -3.40
CA ARG A 600 18.94 -3.91 -3.96
C ARG A 600 19.18 -5.11 -3.05
N VAL A 601 19.35 -4.89 -1.75
CA VAL A 601 19.56 -5.98 -0.78
C VAL A 601 18.38 -6.95 -0.76
N GLN A 602 17.16 -6.43 -0.75
CA GLN A 602 15.93 -7.23 -0.77
C GLN A 602 15.81 -8.02 -2.08
N LEU A 603 16.11 -7.37 -3.20
CA LEU A 603 16.08 -7.99 -4.52
C LEU A 603 17.12 -9.11 -4.65
N ASP A 604 18.36 -8.90 -4.18
CA ASP A 604 19.41 -9.93 -4.19
C ASP A 604 19.02 -11.14 -3.31
N ARG A 605 18.44 -10.90 -2.12
CA ARG A 605 17.95 -11.97 -1.24
C ARG A 605 16.76 -12.72 -1.84
N GLY A 606 15.83 -12.00 -2.48
CA GLY A 606 14.69 -12.57 -3.20
C GLY A 606 15.15 -13.44 -4.38
N ALA A 607 16.12 -12.98 -5.17
CA ALA A 607 16.71 -13.76 -6.26
C ALA A 607 17.38 -15.04 -5.75
N ALA A 608 18.09 -14.97 -4.61
CA ALA A 608 18.67 -16.15 -3.97
C ALA A 608 17.60 -17.13 -3.45
N TYR A 609 16.49 -16.62 -2.92
CA TYR A 609 15.33 -17.44 -2.54
C TYR A 609 14.75 -18.17 -3.76
N LEU A 610 14.46 -17.47 -4.86
CA LEU A 610 13.95 -18.07 -6.08
C LEU A 610 14.92 -19.11 -6.67
N ALA A 611 16.23 -18.83 -6.66
CA ALA A 611 17.22 -19.80 -7.14
C ALA A 611 17.20 -21.13 -6.35
N ARG A 612 16.92 -21.08 -5.03
CA ARG A 612 16.75 -22.29 -4.21
C ARG A 612 15.44 -23.03 -4.49
N MET A 613 14.37 -22.29 -4.85
CA MET A 613 13.05 -22.86 -5.11
C MET A 613 12.95 -23.55 -6.48
N ALA A 614 13.84 -23.23 -7.43
CA ALA A 614 13.82 -23.78 -8.77
C ALA A 614 13.91 -25.31 -8.77
N GLY A 615 13.00 -25.95 -9.48
CA GLY A 615 12.98 -27.39 -9.71
C GLY A 615 13.94 -27.83 -10.83
N PRO A 616 14.23 -29.13 -10.94
CA PRO A 616 15.16 -29.68 -11.94
C PRO A 616 14.67 -29.48 -13.38
N THR A 617 13.37 -29.27 -13.59
CA THR A 617 12.77 -29.00 -14.90
C THR A 617 12.75 -27.51 -15.26
N GLY A 618 13.30 -26.61 -14.43
CA GLY A 618 13.22 -25.17 -14.59
C GLY A 618 11.92 -24.54 -14.08
N GLY A 619 10.95 -25.33 -13.66
CA GLY A 619 9.71 -24.85 -13.08
C GLY A 619 9.83 -24.53 -11.59
N PHE A 620 8.94 -23.68 -11.08
CA PHE A 620 8.90 -23.23 -9.68
C PHE A 620 7.63 -23.72 -8.98
N PRO A 621 7.75 -24.32 -7.78
CA PRO A 621 6.60 -24.65 -6.94
C PRO A 621 6.09 -23.39 -6.23
N THR A 622 4.90 -23.47 -5.61
CA THR A 622 4.35 -22.35 -4.84
C THR A 622 5.02 -22.22 -3.46
N TRP A 623 5.16 -23.32 -2.70
CA TRP A 623 5.44 -23.25 -1.26
C TRP A 623 6.81 -23.79 -0.85
N VAL A 624 7.12 -25.03 -1.23
CA VAL A 624 8.36 -25.69 -0.80
C VAL A 624 9.06 -26.32 -1.99
N ARG A 625 10.38 -26.40 -1.89
CA ARG A 625 11.20 -27.05 -2.90
C ARG A 625 10.80 -28.54 -3.05
N GLY A 626 10.73 -29.02 -4.28
CA GLY A 626 10.38 -30.43 -4.57
C GLY A 626 8.90 -30.68 -4.78
N GLU A 627 8.00 -29.74 -4.46
CA GLU A 627 6.61 -29.83 -4.91
C GLU A 627 6.52 -29.71 -6.44
N ALA A 628 5.38 -30.15 -6.99
CA ALA A 628 5.11 -29.98 -8.41
C ALA A 628 5.13 -28.49 -8.81
N PRO A 629 5.88 -28.11 -9.85
CA PRO A 629 5.99 -26.74 -10.27
C PRO A 629 4.68 -26.24 -10.92
N ASP A 630 4.41 -24.96 -10.76
CA ASP A 630 3.27 -24.26 -11.32
C ASP A 630 3.70 -23.31 -12.45
N LEU A 631 2.88 -23.20 -13.48
CA LEU A 631 3.12 -22.26 -14.59
C LEU A 631 3.08 -20.81 -14.13
N ASP A 632 2.10 -20.43 -13.29
CA ASP A 632 1.97 -19.08 -12.76
C ASP A 632 3.19 -18.68 -11.91
N MET A 633 3.67 -19.59 -11.06
CA MET A 633 4.87 -19.38 -10.23
C MET A 633 6.12 -19.22 -11.10
N THR A 634 6.23 -20.06 -12.13
CA THR A 634 7.37 -20.02 -13.07
C THR A 634 7.36 -18.74 -13.89
N ALA A 635 6.20 -18.31 -14.40
CA ALA A 635 6.06 -17.02 -15.09
C ALA A 635 6.40 -15.83 -14.17
N GLY A 636 5.97 -15.88 -12.90
CA GLY A 636 6.35 -14.90 -11.89
C GLY A 636 7.85 -14.83 -11.66
N ALA A 637 8.52 -15.98 -11.51
CA ALA A 637 9.96 -16.04 -11.33
C ALA A 637 10.73 -15.46 -12.53
N ILE A 638 10.27 -15.73 -13.76
CA ILE A 638 10.80 -15.10 -14.97
C ILE A 638 10.71 -13.57 -14.88
N LEU A 639 9.53 -13.02 -14.55
CA LEU A 639 9.32 -11.56 -14.45
C LEU A 639 10.20 -10.90 -13.38
N ALA A 640 10.37 -11.56 -12.25
CA ALA A 640 11.18 -11.06 -11.16
C ALA A 640 12.70 -11.07 -11.48
N LEU A 641 13.19 -12.05 -12.27
CA LEU A 641 14.60 -12.26 -12.54
C LEU A 641 15.07 -11.71 -13.89
N ALA A 642 14.19 -11.57 -14.90
CA ALA A 642 14.52 -11.11 -16.23
C ALA A 642 15.25 -9.76 -16.31
N PRO A 643 14.95 -8.75 -15.45
CA PRO A 643 15.69 -7.49 -15.45
C PRO A 643 17.19 -7.64 -15.15
N ASP A 644 17.60 -8.71 -14.43
CA ASP A 644 18.99 -9.06 -14.15
C ASP A 644 19.44 -10.28 -15.00
N GLY A 645 18.90 -10.39 -16.21
CA GLY A 645 18.99 -11.53 -17.11
C GLY A 645 20.36 -12.18 -17.24
N PRO A 646 21.47 -11.41 -17.45
CA PRO A 646 22.81 -12.00 -17.53
C PRO A 646 23.23 -12.78 -16.29
N ARG A 647 22.81 -12.36 -15.09
CA ARG A 647 23.15 -12.99 -13.81
C ARG A 647 22.37 -14.30 -13.59
N HIS A 648 21.19 -14.45 -14.19
CA HIS A 648 20.26 -15.56 -13.98
C HIS A 648 20.00 -16.35 -15.25
N ARG A 649 20.89 -16.26 -16.24
CA ARG A 649 20.70 -16.76 -17.60
C ARG A 649 20.22 -18.21 -17.67
N ASP A 650 20.92 -19.12 -17.01
CA ASP A 650 20.65 -20.57 -17.11
C ASP A 650 19.27 -20.88 -16.48
N LEU A 651 18.95 -20.22 -15.39
CA LEU A 651 17.66 -20.35 -14.71
C LEU A 651 16.52 -19.83 -15.59
N LEU A 652 16.71 -18.66 -16.22
CA LEU A 652 15.72 -18.07 -17.12
C LEU A 652 15.52 -18.90 -18.38
N VAL A 653 16.58 -19.51 -18.93
CA VAL A 653 16.48 -20.42 -20.10
C VAL A 653 15.64 -21.63 -19.71
N ALA A 654 15.94 -22.30 -18.57
CA ALA A 654 15.19 -23.46 -18.12
C ALA A 654 13.73 -23.14 -17.81
N ALA A 655 13.46 -21.99 -17.14
CA ALA A 655 12.11 -21.54 -16.82
C ALA A 655 11.30 -21.19 -18.08
N THR A 656 11.93 -20.54 -19.07
CA THR A 656 11.31 -20.23 -20.35
C THR A 656 10.90 -21.51 -21.10
N GLU A 657 11.77 -22.50 -21.11
CA GLU A 657 11.49 -23.80 -21.74
C GLU A 657 10.30 -24.51 -21.04
N PHE A 658 10.29 -24.50 -19.70
CA PHE A 658 9.18 -25.07 -18.92
C PHE A 658 7.85 -24.42 -19.29
N VAL A 659 7.81 -23.10 -19.40
CA VAL A 659 6.60 -22.34 -19.76
C VAL A 659 6.16 -22.62 -21.20
N LEU A 660 7.10 -22.67 -22.17
CA LEU A 660 6.80 -22.94 -23.58
C LEU A 660 6.25 -24.37 -23.79
N VAL A 661 6.78 -25.36 -23.07
CA VAL A 661 6.29 -26.75 -23.11
C VAL A 661 4.93 -26.89 -22.42
N GLY A 662 4.65 -26.07 -21.40
CA GLY A 662 3.42 -26.11 -20.64
C GLY A 662 2.19 -25.49 -21.35
N GLN A 663 2.33 -24.91 -22.56
CA GLN A 663 1.20 -24.39 -23.31
C GLN A 663 0.32 -25.53 -23.84
N LEU A 664 -0.99 -25.42 -23.58
CA LEU A 664 -1.98 -26.40 -24.03
C LEU A 664 -2.26 -26.22 -25.53
N PRO A 665 -2.77 -27.28 -26.23
CA PRO A 665 -3.05 -27.23 -27.68
C PRO A 665 -4.01 -26.13 -28.11
N ASP A 666 -4.92 -25.71 -27.22
CA ASP A 666 -5.89 -24.64 -27.47
C ASP A 666 -5.33 -23.23 -27.24
N GLY A 667 -4.04 -23.11 -26.92
CA GLY A 667 -3.34 -21.84 -26.67
C GLY A 667 -3.40 -21.33 -25.23
N THR A 668 -4.14 -22.01 -24.35
CA THR A 668 -4.21 -21.67 -22.91
C THR A 668 -3.06 -22.29 -22.12
N PHE A 669 -3.12 -22.11 -20.81
CA PHE A 669 -2.16 -22.65 -19.84
C PHE A 669 -2.91 -23.26 -18.65
N GLU A 670 -2.28 -24.19 -17.94
CA GLU A 670 -2.82 -24.73 -16.70
C GLU A 670 -2.98 -23.59 -15.67
N ARG A 671 -4.13 -23.58 -14.98
CA ARG A 671 -4.46 -22.59 -13.96
C ARG A 671 -4.23 -23.18 -12.59
N SER A 672 -3.44 -22.53 -11.73
CA SER A 672 -3.14 -23.03 -10.39
C SER A 672 -3.94 -22.35 -9.30
N TRP A 673 -3.90 -21.03 -9.24
CA TRP A 673 -4.49 -20.23 -8.16
C TRP A 673 -5.62 -19.31 -8.64
N THR A 674 -5.94 -19.36 -9.93
CA THR A 674 -6.99 -18.55 -10.56
C THR A 674 -7.96 -19.42 -11.34
N LEU A 675 -9.16 -18.90 -11.59
CA LEU A 675 -10.21 -19.58 -12.38
C LEU A 675 -10.21 -19.10 -13.84
N SER A 676 -9.78 -17.86 -14.08
CA SER A 676 -9.81 -17.25 -15.42
C SER A 676 -8.66 -17.76 -16.29
N GLU A 677 -8.97 -18.12 -17.54
CA GLU A 677 -7.96 -18.40 -18.57
C GLU A 677 -7.13 -17.16 -18.90
N ALA A 678 -7.78 -15.98 -18.88
CA ALA A 678 -7.12 -14.70 -19.15
C ALA A 678 -6.03 -14.37 -18.13
N SER A 679 -6.19 -14.76 -16.84
CA SER A 679 -5.20 -14.56 -15.81
C SER A 679 -3.89 -15.30 -16.11
N ALA A 680 -3.97 -16.61 -16.39
CA ALA A 680 -2.81 -17.41 -16.73
C ALA A 680 -2.15 -16.94 -18.03
N ILE A 681 -2.95 -16.59 -19.04
CA ILE A 681 -2.47 -16.05 -20.32
C ILE A 681 -1.70 -14.75 -20.09
N LEU A 682 -2.25 -13.79 -19.33
CA LEU A 682 -1.59 -12.51 -19.05
C LEU A 682 -0.23 -12.71 -18.39
N ARG A 683 -0.18 -13.53 -17.33
CA ARG A 683 1.05 -13.74 -16.57
C ARG A 683 2.15 -14.38 -17.42
N VAL A 684 1.77 -15.37 -18.23
CA VAL A 684 2.71 -16.08 -19.12
C VAL A 684 3.16 -15.18 -20.27
N VAL A 685 2.25 -14.43 -20.91
CA VAL A 685 2.63 -13.54 -22.01
C VAL A 685 3.56 -12.44 -21.53
N ASP A 686 3.29 -11.83 -20.35
CA ASP A 686 4.17 -10.85 -19.73
C ASP A 686 5.59 -11.45 -19.49
N ALA A 687 5.66 -12.70 -19.00
CA ALA A 687 6.94 -13.38 -18.75
C ALA A 687 7.71 -13.67 -20.03
N LEU A 688 7.02 -14.16 -21.07
CA LEU A 688 7.63 -14.44 -22.37
C LEU A 688 8.14 -13.16 -23.05
N ASP A 689 7.40 -12.06 -22.96
CA ASP A 689 7.86 -10.75 -23.45
C ASP A 689 9.12 -10.27 -22.71
N ALA A 690 9.20 -10.48 -21.39
CA ALA A 690 10.33 -10.03 -20.58
C ALA A 690 11.66 -10.71 -20.93
N VAL A 691 11.63 -11.95 -21.44
CA VAL A 691 12.86 -12.70 -21.79
C VAL A 691 13.23 -12.64 -23.28
N ARG A 692 12.43 -12.00 -24.13
CA ARG A 692 12.69 -11.96 -25.60
C ARG A 692 14.06 -11.41 -25.95
N SER A 693 14.50 -10.35 -25.29
CA SER A 693 15.75 -9.66 -25.57
C SER A 693 17.02 -10.45 -25.17
N ILE A 694 16.87 -11.42 -24.27
CA ILE A 694 17.97 -12.24 -23.76
C ILE A 694 17.95 -13.67 -24.33
N SER A 695 16.94 -14.02 -25.13
CA SER A 695 16.74 -15.35 -25.73
C SER A 695 17.44 -15.48 -27.07
N SER A 696 17.78 -16.73 -27.47
CA SER A 696 18.30 -17.02 -28.79
C SER A 696 17.23 -16.81 -29.88
N PRO A 697 17.59 -16.55 -31.14
CA PRO A 697 16.63 -16.36 -32.24
C PRO A 697 15.58 -17.47 -32.36
N MET A 698 15.98 -18.71 -32.22
CA MET A 698 15.08 -19.88 -32.25
C MET A 698 14.07 -19.86 -31.09
N VAL A 699 14.49 -19.46 -29.89
CA VAL A 699 13.59 -19.34 -28.74
C VAL A 699 12.64 -18.14 -28.91
N VAL A 700 13.11 -17.04 -29.49
CA VAL A 700 12.26 -15.86 -29.83
C VAL A 700 11.14 -16.24 -30.81
N GLU A 701 11.41 -17.06 -31.81
CA GLU A 701 10.38 -17.58 -32.75
C GLU A 701 9.33 -18.43 -32.02
N ARG A 702 9.77 -19.31 -31.11
CA ARG A 702 8.87 -20.14 -30.30
C ARG A 702 8.03 -19.28 -29.35
N ILE A 703 8.63 -18.27 -28.74
CA ILE A 703 7.92 -17.27 -27.89
C ILE A 703 6.84 -16.57 -28.73
N ALA A 704 7.19 -16.07 -29.92
CA ALA A 704 6.24 -15.39 -30.79
C ALA A 704 5.07 -16.31 -31.16
N ALA A 705 5.35 -17.55 -31.52
CA ALA A 705 4.30 -18.54 -31.85
C ALA A 705 3.41 -18.86 -30.64
N ALA A 706 3.98 -18.96 -29.42
CA ALA A 706 3.21 -19.21 -28.21
C ALA A 706 2.29 -18.04 -27.87
N ILE A 707 2.78 -16.80 -27.96
CA ILE A 707 1.98 -15.59 -27.75
C ILE A 707 0.85 -15.52 -28.79
N GLN A 708 1.12 -15.79 -30.08
CA GLN A 708 0.10 -15.77 -31.12
C GLN A 708 -1.02 -16.80 -30.89
N ARG A 709 -0.71 -18.00 -30.41
CA ARG A 709 -1.73 -18.99 -30.02
C ARG A 709 -2.60 -18.51 -28.85
N ALA A 710 -1.98 -17.90 -27.82
CA ALA A 710 -2.71 -17.34 -26.69
C ALA A 710 -3.62 -16.16 -27.11
N VAL A 711 -3.13 -15.29 -27.97
CA VAL A 711 -3.93 -14.17 -28.55
C VAL A 711 -5.08 -14.70 -29.40
N ALA A 712 -4.84 -15.71 -30.24
CA ALA A 712 -5.89 -16.34 -31.03
C ALA A 712 -6.99 -16.96 -30.15
N ARG A 713 -6.59 -17.57 -29.01
CA ARG A 713 -7.55 -18.07 -28.01
C ARG A 713 -8.41 -16.96 -27.45
N LEU A 714 -7.80 -15.85 -26.99
CA LEU A 714 -8.56 -14.70 -26.48
C LEU A 714 -9.50 -14.11 -27.56
N ALA A 715 -9.04 -13.98 -28.81
CA ALA A 715 -9.87 -13.47 -29.89
C ALA A 715 -11.08 -14.38 -30.17
N ALA A 716 -10.89 -15.71 -30.11
CA ALA A 716 -11.95 -16.69 -30.35
C ALA A 716 -12.97 -16.78 -29.20
N THR A 717 -12.60 -16.39 -27.98
CA THR A 717 -13.42 -16.54 -26.77
C THR A 717 -13.99 -15.22 -26.25
N GLN A 718 -13.79 -14.09 -26.94
CA GLN A 718 -14.40 -12.82 -26.60
C GLN A 718 -15.91 -12.88 -26.84
N ASN A 719 -16.69 -12.62 -25.81
CA ASN A 719 -18.14 -12.60 -25.87
C ASN A 719 -18.67 -11.45 -26.73
N HIS A 720 -19.94 -11.54 -27.15
CA HIS A 720 -20.57 -10.54 -28.02
C HIS A 720 -20.69 -9.16 -27.37
N ASP A 721 -20.71 -9.08 -26.03
CA ASP A 721 -20.71 -7.84 -25.23
C ASP A 721 -19.33 -7.18 -25.12
N GLY A 722 -18.29 -7.82 -25.64
CA GLY A 722 -16.91 -7.33 -25.65
C GLY A 722 -16.06 -7.78 -24.47
N GLY A 723 -16.63 -8.43 -23.45
CA GLY A 723 -15.92 -8.99 -22.31
C GLY A 723 -15.45 -10.43 -22.52
N TRP A 724 -14.81 -10.97 -21.49
CA TRP A 724 -14.47 -12.38 -21.33
C TRP A 724 -15.01 -12.91 -20.00
N GLY A 725 -15.44 -14.15 -19.98
CA GLY A 725 -15.68 -14.92 -18.78
C GLY A 725 -14.45 -15.75 -18.38
N ARG A 726 -14.52 -16.44 -17.24
CA ARG A 726 -13.44 -17.31 -16.72
C ARG A 726 -13.00 -18.42 -17.69
N LYS A 727 -13.92 -18.87 -18.55
CA LYS A 727 -13.72 -19.90 -19.57
C LYS A 727 -14.65 -19.60 -20.76
N PRO A 728 -14.48 -20.27 -21.91
CA PRO A 728 -15.41 -20.15 -23.03
C PRO A 728 -16.84 -20.44 -22.58
N ASP A 729 -17.79 -19.75 -23.20
CA ASP A 729 -19.23 -19.85 -22.95
C ASP A 729 -19.69 -19.46 -21.51
N ALA A 730 -18.78 -18.92 -20.68
CA ALA A 730 -19.16 -18.28 -19.43
C ALA A 730 -19.50 -16.80 -19.68
N ASP A 731 -20.43 -16.27 -18.88
CA ASP A 731 -20.77 -14.85 -18.88
C ASP A 731 -19.51 -14.00 -18.63
N SER A 732 -19.47 -12.84 -19.30
CA SER A 732 -18.36 -11.89 -19.13
C SER A 732 -18.30 -11.36 -17.71
N ASP A 733 -17.09 -11.25 -17.15
CA ASP A 733 -16.83 -10.63 -15.87
C ASP A 733 -15.70 -9.59 -15.97
N VAL A 734 -15.68 -8.68 -14.99
CA VAL A 734 -14.71 -7.56 -14.96
C VAL A 734 -13.28 -8.05 -14.82
N LEU A 735 -13.00 -9.00 -13.92
CA LEU A 735 -11.66 -9.51 -13.68
C LEU A 735 -11.08 -10.20 -14.90
N SER A 736 -11.83 -11.14 -15.50
CA SER A 736 -11.38 -11.85 -16.71
C SER A 736 -11.14 -10.87 -17.87
N THR A 737 -12.00 -9.87 -18.03
CA THR A 737 -11.85 -8.84 -19.06
C THR A 737 -10.65 -7.93 -18.80
N ALA A 738 -10.45 -7.49 -17.56
CA ALA A 738 -9.29 -6.67 -17.17
C ALA A 738 -7.95 -7.42 -17.35
N GLN A 739 -7.94 -8.73 -17.17
CA GLN A 739 -6.76 -9.56 -17.38
C GLN A 739 -6.50 -9.85 -18.87
N ALA A 740 -7.54 -9.97 -19.70
CA ALA A 740 -7.40 -10.19 -21.14
C ALA A 740 -6.96 -8.92 -21.89
N LEU A 741 -7.48 -7.75 -21.49
CA LEU A 741 -7.28 -6.48 -22.19
C LEU A 741 -5.81 -6.12 -22.45
N PRO A 742 -4.86 -6.19 -21.47
CA PRO A 742 -3.46 -5.86 -21.71
C PRO A 742 -2.79 -6.74 -22.78
N VAL A 743 -3.20 -8.00 -22.90
CA VAL A 743 -2.65 -8.93 -23.89
C VAL A 743 -3.14 -8.56 -25.28
N VAL A 744 -4.43 -8.35 -25.46
CA VAL A 744 -5.00 -8.01 -26.77
C VAL A 744 -4.62 -6.62 -27.24
N VAL A 745 -4.39 -5.68 -26.32
CA VAL A 745 -3.87 -4.34 -26.66
C VAL A 745 -2.45 -4.41 -27.23
N ARG A 746 -1.58 -5.29 -26.67
CA ARG A 746 -0.18 -5.43 -27.12
C ARG A 746 -0.01 -6.29 -28.36
N HIS A 747 -0.75 -7.36 -28.47
CA HIS A 747 -0.49 -8.43 -29.45
C HIS A 747 -1.68 -8.80 -30.32
N GLY A 748 -2.91 -8.28 -30.01
CA GLY A 748 -4.15 -8.64 -30.70
C GLY A 748 -4.64 -7.58 -31.67
N ASP A 749 -5.86 -7.82 -32.22
CA ASP A 749 -6.56 -6.84 -33.06
C ASP A 749 -7.11 -5.70 -32.19
N PRO A 750 -6.85 -4.42 -32.55
CA PRO A 750 -7.39 -3.26 -31.83
C PRO A 750 -8.92 -3.26 -31.65
N ARG A 751 -9.67 -3.96 -32.49
CA ARG A 751 -11.14 -4.09 -32.38
C ARG A 751 -11.55 -4.85 -31.14
N HIS A 752 -10.83 -5.92 -30.78
CA HIS A 752 -11.08 -6.68 -29.55
C HIS A 752 -10.74 -5.82 -28.32
N ALA A 753 -9.63 -5.08 -28.37
CA ALA A 753 -9.24 -4.16 -27.31
C ALA A 753 -10.28 -3.04 -27.09
N ALA A 754 -10.77 -2.42 -28.16
CA ALA A 754 -11.78 -1.36 -28.08
C ALA A 754 -13.10 -1.86 -27.47
N ARG A 755 -13.54 -3.07 -27.83
CA ARG A 755 -14.75 -3.69 -27.26
C ARG A 755 -14.57 -4.00 -25.76
N ALA A 756 -13.42 -4.52 -25.38
CA ALA A 756 -13.11 -4.82 -23.98
C ALA A 756 -13.04 -3.55 -23.11
N LEU A 757 -12.43 -2.49 -23.65
CA LEU A 757 -12.38 -1.20 -22.97
C LEU A 757 -13.80 -0.63 -22.77
N ALA A 758 -14.65 -0.68 -23.83
CA ALA A 758 -16.05 -0.26 -23.74
C ALA A 758 -16.83 -1.08 -22.70
N TYR A 759 -16.60 -2.40 -22.64
CA TYR A 759 -17.20 -3.30 -21.65
C TYR A 759 -16.84 -2.88 -20.21
N LEU A 760 -15.56 -2.63 -19.92
CA LEU A 760 -15.10 -2.22 -18.58
C LEU A 760 -15.69 -0.85 -18.20
N LEU A 761 -15.55 0.15 -19.08
CA LEU A 761 -16.07 1.50 -18.80
C LEU A 761 -17.57 1.55 -18.56
N ALA A 762 -18.35 0.67 -19.21
CA ALA A 762 -19.79 0.57 -19.01
C ALA A 762 -20.19 -0.09 -17.67
N ARG A 763 -19.22 -0.72 -16.97
CA ARG A 763 -19.45 -1.44 -15.71
C ARG A 763 -18.81 -0.79 -14.50
N GLN A 764 -18.27 0.42 -14.66
CA GLN A 764 -17.77 1.18 -13.52
C GLN A 764 -18.94 1.60 -12.63
N ASP A 765 -18.85 1.27 -11.35
CA ASP A 765 -19.86 1.61 -10.35
C ASP A 765 -19.88 3.14 -10.09
N PRO A 766 -21.00 3.70 -9.60
CA PRO A 766 -21.12 5.14 -9.33
C PRO A 766 -20.07 5.71 -8.36
N ASP A 767 -19.51 4.90 -7.47
CA ASP A 767 -18.43 5.27 -6.53
C ASP A 767 -17.04 5.20 -7.17
N GLY A 768 -16.96 4.75 -8.42
CA GLY A 768 -15.74 4.65 -9.22
C GLY A 768 -15.06 3.29 -9.17
N GLY A 769 -15.54 2.35 -8.36
CA GLY A 769 -15.04 0.98 -8.27
C GLY A 769 -15.60 0.03 -9.33
N PHE A 770 -15.26 -1.25 -9.18
CA PHE A 770 -15.73 -2.33 -10.03
C PHE A 770 -16.10 -3.56 -9.21
N THR A 771 -17.22 -4.15 -9.53
CA THR A 771 -17.66 -5.42 -8.96
C THR A 771 -17.40 -6.57 -9.94
N SER A 772 -16.87 -7.69 -9.45
CA SER A 772 -16.61 -8.91 -10.23
C SER A 772 -16.94 -10.16 -9.44
N ILE A 773 -17.02 -11.29 -10.14
CA ILE A 773 -17.03 -12.59 -9.51
C ILE A 773 -15.60 -12.97 -9.09
N PRO A 774 -15.42 -13.73 -7.97
CA PRO A 774 -14.10 -14.11 -7.46
C PRO A 774 -13.29 -14.90 -8.49
N ASP A 775 -11.99 -14.60 -8.64
CA ASP A 775 -11.08 -15.34 -9.51
C ASP A 775 -10.08 -16.21 -8.74
N GLN A 776 -9.70 -15.83 -7.53
CA GLN A 776 -8.77 -16.59 -6.70
C GLN A 776 -9.40 -17.86 -6.14
N VAL A 777 -8.60 -18.94 -6.02
CA VAL A 777 -9.03 -20.23 -5.46
C VAL A 777 -8.06 -20.74 -4.41
N GLY A 778 -8.61 -21.24 -3.29
CA GLY A 778 -7.81 -21.90 -2.26
C GLY A 778 -8.63 -22.49 -1.13
N PRO A 779 -8.44 -23.76 -0.79
CA PRO A 779 -7.93 -24.82 -1.66
C PRO A 779 -8.88 -25.08 -2.85
N ARG A 780 -8.35 -25.49 -4.00
CA ARG A 780 -9.20 -25.80 -5.16
C ARG A 780 -10.26 -26.87 -4.82
N PRO A 781 -11.53 -26.71 -5.23
CA PRO A 781 -12.06 -25.73 -6.20
C PRO A 781 -12.69 -24.48 -5.56
N LEU A 782 -12.51 -24.24 -4.28
CA LEU A 782 -13.22 -23.23 -3.52
C LEU A 782 -12.69 -21.82 -3.83
N PRO A 783 -13.51 -20.93 -4.45
CA PRO A 783 -13.12 -19.56 -4.66
C PRO A 783 -13.10 -18.79 -3.33
N PHE A 784 -12.28 -17.73 -3.30
CA PHE A 784 -12.33 -16.71 -2.27
C PHE A 784 -12.15 -15.34 -2.91
N ASP A 785 -12.59 -14.29 -2.24
CA ASP A 785 -12.67 -12.96 -2.82
C ASP A 785 -12.13 -11.89 -1.90
N PHE A 786 -11.22 -11.09 -2.46
CA PHE A 786 -10.90 -9.77 -1.99
C PHE A 786 -11.44 -8.78 -3.04
N PRO A 787 -12.56 -8.09 -2.78
CA PRO A 787 -13.23 -7.22 -3.77
C PRO A 787 -12.31 -6.20 -4.44
N VAL A 788 -11.32 -5.68 -3.71
CA VAL A 788 -10.32 -4.73 -4.22
C VAL A 788 -9.54 -5.24 -5.44
N LEU A 789 -9.52 -6.55 -5.71
CA LEU A 789 -8.79 -7.12 -6.84
C LEU A 789 -9.40 -6.76 -8.19
N ALA A 790 -10.74 -6.65 -8.27
CA ALA A 790 -11.42 -6.18 -9.48
C ALA A 790 -10.94 -4.77 -9.85
N ASP A 791 -10.80 -3.91 -8.85
CA ASP A 791 -10.32 -2.55 -9.00
C ASP A 791 -8.86 -2.46 -9.42
N ILE A 792 -7.96 -3.21 -8.74
CA ILE A 792 -6.52 -3.19 -9.02
C ILE A 792 -6.23 -3.70 -10.44
N HIS A 793 -6.84 -4.81 -10.85
CA HIS A 793 -6.64 -5.35 -12.19
C HIS A 793 -7.24 -4.45 -13.27
N THR A 794 -8.40 -3.85 -13.02
CA THR A 794 -9.02 -2.91 -13.96
C THR A 794 -8.17 -1.64 -14.09
N LEU A 795 -7.64 -1.11 -12.98
CA LEU A 795 -6.72 0.04 -13.02
C LEU A 795 -5.51 -0.25 -13.91
N THR A 796 -4.86 -1.40 -13.70
CA THR A 796 -3.71 -1.84 -14.51
C THR A 796 -4.08 -1.95 -16.00
N ALA A 797 -5.25 -2.53 -16.32
CA ALA A 797 -5.72 -2.71 -17.69
C ALA A 797 -5.98 -1.39 -18.41
N LEU A 798 -6.69 -0.45 -17.76
CA LEU A 798 -6.97 0.87 -18.30
C LEU A 798 -5.71 1.68 -18.58
N GLN A 799 -4.73 1.63 -17.67
CA GLN A 799 -3.46 2.34 -17.80
C GLN A 799 -2.62 1.79 -18.96
N ARG A 800 -2.43 0.48 -19.02
CA ARG A 800 -1.68 -0.17 -20.12
C ARG A 800 -2.32 0.09 -21.48
N SER A 801 -3.64 0.17 -21.54
CA SER A 801 -4.38 0.51 -22.79
C SER A 801 -4.10 1.94 -23.26
N ALA A 802 -4.03 2.89 -22.32
CA ALA A 802 -3.79 4.30 -22.65
C ALA A 802 -2.33 4.58 -23.08
N GLU A 803 -1.36 3.91 -22.49
CA GLU A 803 0.06 4.04 -22.87
C GLU A 803 0.29 3.67 -24.33
N LEU A 804 -0.33 2.59 -24.80
CA LEU A 804 -0.19 2.12 -26.19
C LEU A 804 -0.95 3.00 -27.19
N THR A 805 -2.10 3.56 -26.80
CA THR A 805 -2.83 4.53 -27.63
C THR A 805 -2.03 5.82 -27.81
N ASN A 806 -1.35 6.28 -26.77
CA ASN A 806 -0.45 7.44 -26.84
C ASN A 806 0.79 7.15 -27.70
N THR A 807 1.38 5.97 -27.59
CA THR A 807 2.54 5.56 -28.40
C THR A 807 2.18 5.45 -29.88
N ALA A 808 1.02 4.88 -30.23
CA ALA A 808 0.51 4.81 -31.60
C ALA A 808 0.19 6.20 -32.18
N ALA A 809 -0.38 7.11 -31.37
CA ALA A 809 -0.64 8.50 -31.76
C ALA A 809 0.65 9.31 -31.97
N LEU A 810 1.72 8.99 -31.26
CA LEU A 810 3.05 9.58 -31.45
C LEU A 810 3.74 8.99 -32.69
N ALA A 811 3.60 7.69 -32.93
CA ALA A 811 4.14 7.03 -34.13
C ALA A 811 3.43 7.44 -35.43
N GLY A 812 2.13 7.79 -35.36
CA GLY A 812 1.34 8.31 -36.50
C GLY A 812 1.54 9.80 -36.84
N ARG A 813 2.27 10.54 -36.01
CA ARG A 813 2.68 11.94 -36.34
C ARG A 813 3.92 11.87 -37.19
N GLY A 814 3.78 12.22 -38.48
CA GLY A 814 4.92 12.41 -39.38
C GLY A 814 5.94 13.41 -38.81
N PRO A 815 7.20 13.40 -39.31
CA PRO A 815 8.29 14.25 -38.81
C PRO A 815 7.88 15.70 -38.80
N ARG A 816 8.11 16.39 -37.65
CA ARG A 816 7.96 17.84 -37.55
C ARG A 816 9.02 18.53 -38.39
N ALA A 817 8.71 19.71 -38.96
CA ALA A 817 9.70 20.54 -39.63
C ALA A 817 10.82 20.88 -38.64
N GLY A 818 12.02 20.31 -38.84
CA GLY A 818 13.20 20.43 -37.96
C GLY A 818 13.66 19.14 -37.28
N ASP A 819 12.90 18.02 -37.37
CA ASP A 819 13.39 16.74 -36.90
C ASP A 819 14.48 16.19 -37.82
N PRO A 820 15.57 15.59 -37.28
CA PRO A 820 16.62 14.96 -38.08
C PRO A 820 16.03 13.81 -38.92
N ASP A 821 16.48 13.68 -40.17
CA ASP A 821 16.14 12.50 -41.00
C ASP A 821 16.88 11.26 -40.48
N TRP A 822 16.28 10.59 -39.54
CA TRP A 822 16.82 9.39 -38.90
C TRP A 822 16.98 8.22 -39.88
N SER A 823 16.18 8.16 -40.95
CA SER A 823 16.26 7.10 -41.98
C SER A 823 17.49 7.30 -42.87
N ALA A 824 17.74 8.55 -43.26
CA ALA A 824 18.98 8.89 -43.97
C ALA A 824 20.24 8.70 -43.12
N LEU A 825 20.14 8.95 -41.81
CA LEU A 825 21.24 8.71 -40.86
C LEU A 825 21.52 7.21 -40.72
N ALA A 826 20.48 6.39 -40.53
CA ALA A 826 20.58 4.93 -40.38
C ALA A 826 21.21 4.24 -41.60
N SER A 827 20.98 4.75 -42.80
CA SER A 827 21.58 4.21 -44.02
C SER A 827 23.09 4.49 -44.15
N ARG A 828 23.61 5.45 -43.38
CA ARG A 828 25.02 5.91 -43.42
C ARG A 828 25.90 5.36 -42.32
N ILE A 829 25.31 4.72 -41.30
CA ILE A 829 26.01 4.25 -40.09
C ILE A 829 25.95 2.72 -40.03
N ARG A 830 27.14 2.08 -39.84
CA ARG A 830 27.17 0.65 -39.49
C ARG A 830 26.89 0.50 -38.00
N GLY A 831 25.61 0.30 -37.62
CA GLY A 831 25.19 0.15 -36.21
C GLY A 831 23.71 0.39 -36.06
N VAL A 832 23.19 0.21 -34.84
CA VAL A 832 21.78 0.48 -34.51
C VAL A 832 21.60 1.96 -34.17
N VAL A 833 20.76 2.69 -34.92
CA VAL A 833 20.38 4.05 -34.62
C VAL A 833 19.18 4.03 -33.67
N VAL A 834 19.40 4.44 -32.42
CA VAL A 834 18.36 4.54 -31.40
C VAL A 834 17.88 5.98 -31.32
N ARG A 835 16.57 6.19 -31.55
CA ARG A 835 15.94 7.53 -31.60
C ARG A 835 15.48 7.97 -30.21
N PRO A 836 15.32 9.29 -29.94
CA PRO A 836 14.90 9.78 -28.64
C PRO A 836 13.56 9.23 -28.08
N HIS A 837 12.70 8.68 -28.92
CA HIS A 837 11.42 8.05 -28.58
C HIS A 837 11.44 6.52 -28.59
N ASP A 838 12.58 5.89 -28.90
CA ASP A 838 12.73 4.44 -28.81
C ASP A 838 12.97 4.05 -27.34
N LEU A 839 12.32 2.96 -26.87
CA LEU A 839 12.52 2.42 -25.51
C LEU A 839 14.00 2.16 -25.17
N ALA A 840 14.78 1.73 -26.18
CA ALA A 840 16.22 1.51 -26.04
C ALA A 840 17.03 2.81 -25.85
N TYR A 841 16.49 3.98 -26.24
CA TYR A 841 17.16 5.28 -26.06
C TYR A 841 17.19 5.69 -24.59
N GLU A 842 16.07 5.54 -23.85
CA GLU A 842 16.04 5.83 -22.42
C GLU A 842 16.92 4.87 -21.62
N GLN A 843 17.01 3.61 -22.01
CA GLN A 843 17.92 2.63 -21.40
C GLN A 843 19.38 2.99 -21.68
N GLY A 844 19.72 3.40 -22.92
CA GLY A 844 21.06 3.86 -23.30
C GLY A 844 21.45 5.18 -22.60
N ARG A 845 20.50 6.11 -22.45
CA ARG A 845 20.70 7.38 -21.74
C ARG A 845 20.99 7.19 -20.26
N LEU A 846 20.34 6.21 -19.59
CA LEU A 846 20.59 5.86 -18.18
C LEU A 846 22.00 5.26 -17.97
N LEU A 847 22.53 4.53 -18.95
CA LEU A 847 23.87 3.93 -18.90
C LEU A 847 25.00 4.98 -19.14
N VAL A 848 24.73 6.03 -19.92
CA VAL A 848 25.72 7.08 -20.24
C VAL A 848 25.76 8.20 -19.18
N ASN A 849 24.64 8.48 -18.51
CA ASN A 849 24.54 9.54 -17.48
C ASN A 849 25.24 9.24 -16.15
N SER A 850 25.93 8.10 -16.02
CA SER A 850 26.85 7.92 -14.87
C SER A 850 28.17 8.72 -14.99
N ARG A 851 28.40 9.49 -16.06
CA ARG A 851 29.69 10.22 -16.27
C ARG A 851 29.64 11.67 -16.76
N SER A 852 28.48 12.28 -17.06
CA SER A 852 28.44 13.75 -17.27
C SER A 852 27.00 14.28 -17.32
N ALA A 853 26.68 15.18 -16.40
CA ALA A 853 25.48 16.04 -16.46
C ALA A 853 25.83 17.22 -17.38
N SER A 854 25.21 17.33 -18.55
CA SER A 854 24.76 18.54 -19.25
C SER A 854 24.59 18.28 -20.74
N SER A 855 23.38 18.49 -21.25
CA SER A 855 22.91 18.42 -22.63
C SER A 855 22.58 17.01 -23.13
N PRO A 856 21.52 16.80 -23.93
CA PRO A 856 21.30 15.53 -24.58
C PRO A 856 22.50 15.24 -25.50
N PRO A 857 23.13 14.07 -25.39
CA PRO A 857 24.25 13.71 -26.27
C PRO A 857 23.75 13.62 -27.73
N PRO A 858 24.56 13.95 -28.69
CA PRO A 858 24.29 13.65 -30.09
C PRO A 858 24.05 12.14 -30.25
N PRO A 859 23.33 11.69 -31.28
CA PRO A 859 23.00 10.29 -31.48
C PRO A 859 24.26 9.45 -31.42
N SER A 860 24.32 8.54 -30.43
CA SER A 860 25.46 7.65 -30.26
C SER A 860 25.48 6.62 -31.40
N SER A 861 26.45 6.66 -32.25
CA SER A 861 26.83 5.52 -33.12
C SER A 861 27.48 4.46 -32.23
N ALA A 862 26.77 3.41 -31.91
CA ALA A 862 27.38 2.23 -31.33
C ALA A 862 27.98 1.40 -32.47
N THR A 863 29.27 1.39 -32.58
CA THR A 863 30.06 0.43 -33.37
C THR A 863 30.07 -0.91 -32.67
#